data_a73288c4a2b442b5d61ab74308406071
#
_entry.id   a73288c4a2b442b5d61ab74308406071
#
_cell.length_a   1.000
_cell.length_b   1.000
_cell.length_c   1.000
_cell.angle_alpha   90.00
_cell.angle_beta   90.00
_cell.angle_gamma   90.00
#
_symmetry.space_group_name_H-M   'P 1'
#
loop_
_entity.id
_entity.type
_entity.pdbx_description
1 polymer ?
#
loop_
_entity_poly.entity_id
_entity_poly.type
_entity_poly.pdbx_seq_one_letter_code
_entity_poly.pdbx_strand_id
1 'polypeptide(L)'
;MCEKPRIKCGDCANRLLIPLSDAVIYDHLAGEHTVGVYPLLEDDTCYFLAVDFDEAAWRDDARAFMQSCEELGVPAALEISRSGKGAHAWVFFASRVAARDARRLGTAIISHTCSRTRQLKLESYDRLFPNQDTMPKGGFGNLIALPLQKRPRGSGCSVFVDADLRPYPDQWAFLASVRPMAPHDIEPTILLATGGVHPLDVTFIDDEELATPWKRQSTSIKKLAGQMPKSLTVTLANLIYFEKAQLPQVLANRLIRLAAFQNPEFYKAQAMRISVWGKPRVVGNAENYPQHIALPRGCLDAALDLLRDNGIACDLRDERFGGDPIDVAFAGTLRLDQEAAVAGMLHHDTGVLCAPTAFGKTVTAAAMIARRGVNTLVLVHRTELLKQWQERLQAFLGVGQGVVGTIGGGKAKPTGKIDIAVMQSLSRQGEVNPLVENYGQVIVDECHHVGAVSFDAILKRSKAKYVRGLTATPIRRDGQQPIIFMQCGPIRYTAAKPVGAPHDLEVLPRSRFARIDLPTDAGIQDVFRHLANDRARTEAIADEVRDALGQGRKVLVLTERTEHLDAIKAALDGLEPAPFVLHGRMSRKQRAALVADLDALPPDAPRVLLSTGKLVGEGFDHPPLDTLVLAMPVSWKGTLQQYAGRLHREHASKTDVRIIDFVDAGHPALLRMWDKRQRGYRAMGYKVGPDGPAE
;
A
#
# COMPACT_ATOMS: atom_id res chain seq x y z
N MET A 1 7.89 22.32 34.55
CA MET A 1 7.39 23.09 33.41
C MET A 1 7.42 22.21 32.15
N CYS A 2 6.41 22.33 31.31
CA CYS A 2 6.37 21.58 30.04
C CYS A 2 7.44 22.10 29.09
N GLU A 3 8.27 21.19 28.56
CA GLU A 3 9.40 21.53 27.66
C GLU A 3 9.04 21.54 26.18
N LYS A 4 7.73 21.42 25.85
CA LYS A 4 7.26 21.56 24.47
C LYS A 4 7.58 22.96 23.91
N PRO A 5 8.10 23.10 22.66
CA PRO A 5 8.19 22.06 21.62
C PRO A 5 9.51 21.26 21.59
N ARG A 6 10.45 21.52 22.49
CA ARG A 6 11.80 20.90 22.46
C ARG A 6 11.77 19.38 22.69
N ILE A 7 10.88 18.90 23.54
CA ILE A 7 10.75 17.48 23.87
C ILE A 7 9.29 17.04 23.64
N LYS A 8 9.09 15.85 23.07
CA LYS A 8 7.76 15.25 22.92
C LYS A 8 7.16 14.96 24.29
N CYS A 9 5.84 15.11 24.43
CA CYS A 9 5.16 14.86 25.72
C CYS A 9 5.37 13.41 26.25
N GLY A 10 5.58 12.43 25.36
CA GLY A 10 5.90 11.05 25.74
C GLY A 10 7.25 10.91 26.44
N ASP A 11 8.21 11.72 26.04
CA ASP A 11 9.61 11.66 26.50
C ASP A 11 9.93 12.71 27.57
N CYS A 12 8.92 13.50 28.01
CA CYS A 12 9.10 14.58 28.96
C CYS A 12 9.21 14.03 30.40
N ALA A 13 10.34 14.23 31.04
CA ALA A 13 10.58 13.85 32.44
C ALA A 13 9.62 14.53 33.45
N ASN A 14 9.05 15.68 33.07
CA ASN A 14 8.12 16.44 33.90
C ASN A 14 6.64 16.03 33.68
N ARG A 15 6.37 14.96 32.93
CA ARG A 15 5.01 14.45 32.75
C ARG A 15 4.55 13.71 33.99
N LEU A 16 3.50 14.23 34.63
CA LEU A 16 2.83 13.60 35.75
C LEU A 16 1.44 13.13 35.33
N LEU A 17 1.14 11.85 35.52
CA LEU A 17 -0.20 11.29 35.39
C LEU A 17 -0.86 11.29 36.77
N ILE A 18 -2.01 11.95 36.88
CA ILE A 18 -2.77 12.05 38.08
C ILE A 18 -4.21 11.59 37.85
N PRO A 19 -4.88 10.97 38.83
CA PRO A 19 -6.29 10.66 38.71
C PRO A 19 -7.11 11.94 38.53
N LEU A 20 -8.13 11.89 37.66
CA LEU A 20 -9.07 13.00 37.52
C LEU A 20 -9.96 13.06 38.78
N SER A 21 -9.82 14.13 39.54
CA SER A 21 -10.59 14.40 40.75
C SER A 21 -11.14 15.82 40.75
N ASP A 22 -12.10 16.11 41.61
CA ASP A 22 -12.68 17.46 41.77
C ASP A 22 -11.61 18.51 42.03
N ALA A 23 -10.61 18.19 42.87
CA ALA A 23 -9.50 19.08 43.15
C ALA A 23 -8.68 19.41 41.89
N VAL A 24 -8.38 18.41 41.05
CA VAL A 24 -7.66 18.58 39.78
C VAL A 24 -8.46 19.42 38.80
N ILE A 25 -9.78 19.22 38.75
CA ILE A 25 -10.69 20.04 37.93
C ILE A 25 -10.72 21.47 38.46
N TYR A 26 -10.82 21.64 39.77
CA TYR A 26 -10.79 22.97 40.42
C TYR A 26 -9.50 23.73 40.08
N ASP A 27 -8.34 23.11 40.20
CA ASP A 27 -7.05 23.71 39.92
C ASP A 27 -6.94 24.13 38.42
N HIS A 28 -7.52 23.33 37.51
CA HIS A 28 -7.62 23.69 36.11
C HIS A 28 -8.50 24.93 35.90
N LEU A 29 -9.67 24.96 36.53
CA LEU A 29 -10.61 26.07 36.43
C LEU A 29 -10.12 27.33 37.15
N ALA A 30 -9.33 27.18 38.23
CA ALA A 30 -8.64 28.27 38.92
C ALA A 30 -7.43 28.81 38.17
N GLY A 31 -6.90 28.07 37.21
CA GLY A 31 -5.77 28.49 36.40
C GLY A 31 -4.39 28.07 36.92
N GLU A 32 -4.36 27.26 38.00
CA GLU A 32 -3.12 26.73 38.57
C GLU A 32 -2.46 25.72 37.66
N HIS A 33 -3.26 24.84 37.02
CA HIS A 33 -2.79 23.82 36.09
C HIS A 33 -3.57 23.84 34.77
N THR A 34 -2.98 23.25 33.71
CA THR A 34 -3.72 22.88 32.51
C THR A 34 -3.84 21.35 32.49
N VAL A 35 -5.08 20.87 32.60
CA VAL A 35 -5.38 19.44 32.62
C VAL A 35 -5.81 18.99 31.24
N GLY A 36 -5.29 17.88 30.80
CA GLY A 36 -5.78 17.15 29.64
C GLY A 36 -6.29 15.77 30.05
N VAL A 37 -7.25 15.25 29.31
CA VAL A 37 -7.81 13.93 29.55
C VAL A 37 -7.56 13.02 28.37
N TYR A 38 -7.43 11.73 28.66
CA TYR A 38 -7.39 10.68 27.65
C TYR A 38 -8.82 10.15 27.46
N PRO A 39 -9.42 10.34 26.27
CA PRO A 39 -10.80 9.92 26.05
C PRO A 39 -10.98 8.41 26.02
N LEU A 40 -9.94 7.65 25.64
CA LEU A 40 -9.99 6.20 25.51
C LEU A 40 -9.74 5.54 26.86
N LEU A 41 -10.69 4.73 27.32
CA LEU A 41 -10.62 3.98 28.58
C LEU A 41 -9.97 2.60 28.36
N GLU A 42 -9.57 1.93 29.44
CA GLU A 42 -8.89 0.62 29.43
C GLU A 42 -9.72 -0.49 28.77
N ASP A 43 -11.06 -0.37 28.82
CA ASP A 43 -12.02 -1.28 28.21
C ASP A 43 -12.37 -0.93 26.75
N ASP A 44 -11.55 -0.11 26.10
CA ASP A 44 -11.74 0.35 24.71
C ASP A 44 -13.03 1.18 24.51
N THR A 45 -13.55 1.82 25.57
CA THR A 45 -14.72 2.71 25.53
C THR A 45 -14.36 4.18 25.73
N CYS A 46 -15.33 5.09 25.53
CA CYS A 46 -15.20 6.52 25.78
C CYS A 46 -16.54 7.13 26.23
N TYR A 47 -16.48 8.31 26.85
CA TYR A 47 -17.68 9.10 27.27
C TYR A 47 -17.99 10.25 26.31
N PHE A 48 -17.09 10.58 25.42
CA PHE A 48 -17.28 11.66 24.47
C PHE A 48 -16.50 11.39 23.19
N LEU A 49 -16.91 12.06 22.13
CA LEU A 49 -16.20 12.27 20.89
C LEU A 49 -15.85 13.75 20.78
N ALA A 50 -14.61 14.08 20.42
CA ALA A 50 -14.26 15.44 20.03
C ALA A 50 -13.61 15.46 18.64
N VAL A 51 -13.93 16.48 17.85
CA VAL A 51 -13.38 16.74 16.52
C VAL A 51 -12.53 17.99 16.59
N ASP A 52 -11.27 17.89 16.19
CA ASP A 52 -10.27 18.97 16.24
C ASP A 52 -10.15 19.65 14.88
N PHE A 53 -10.31 20.97 14.88
CA PHE A 53 -10.16 21.85 13.73
C PHE A 53 -9.04 22.83 14.00
N ASP A 54 -7.94 22.71 13.27
CA ASP A 54 -6.79 23.59 13.30
C ASP A 54 -6.59 24.28 11.93
N GLU A 55 -5.59 25.14 11.78
CA GLU A 55 -5.22 25.86 10.56
C GLU A 55 -6.17 27.01 10.14
N ALA A 56 -5.93 27.60 8.96
CA ALA A 56 -6.52 28.89 8.57
C ALA A 56 -8.06 28.86 8.38
N ALA A 57 -8.61 27.75 7.89
CA ALA A 57 -10.03 27.61 7.54
C ALA A 57 -10.91 27.10 8.70
N TRP A 58 -10.39 26.94 9.91
CA TRP A 58 -11.09 26.26 11.00
C TRP A 58 -12.47 26.84 11.33
N ARG A 59 -12.67 28.16 11.17
CA ARG A 59 -13.95 28.80 11.50
C ARG A 59 -15.09 28.33 10.59
N ASP A 60 -14.82 28.27 9.30
CA ASP A 60 -15.82 27.88 8.31
C ASP A 60 -16.08 26.36 8.36
N ASP A 61 -15.02 25.57 8.54
CA ASP A 61 -15.13 24.12 8.66
C ASP A 61 -15.86 23.71 9.95
N ALA A 62 -15.53 24.32 11.09
CA ALA A 62 -16.22 24.06 12.36
C ALA A 62 -17.71 24.44 12.29
N ARG A 63 -18.06 25.59 11.70
CA ARG A 63 -19.46 25.98 11.48
C ARG A 63 -20.19 24.98 10.58
N ALA A 64 -19.57 24.58 9.47
CA ALA A 64 -20.13 23.60 8.56
C ALA A 64 -20.38 22.25 9.25
N PHE A 65 -19.46 21.82 10.10
CA PHE A 65 -19.60 20.61 10.91
C PHE A 65 -20.74 20.73 11.94
N MET A 66 -20.82 21.85 12.68
CA MET A 66 -21.89 22.08 13.65
C MET A 66 -23.27 22.12 12.98
N GLN A 67 -23.39 22.75 11.81
CA GLN A 67 -24.64 22.74 11.04
C GLN A 67 -25.02 21.31 10.62
N SER A 68 -24.04 20.49 10.23
CA SER A 68 -24.29 19.07 9.93
C SER A 68 -24.73 18.28 11.17
N CYS A 69 -24.17 18.58 12.36
CA CYS A 69 -24.65 18.00 13.60
C CYS A 69 -26.11 18.35 13.87
N GLU A 70 -26.51 19.62 13.66
CA GLU A 70 -27.89 20.08 13.81
C GLU A 70 -28.84 19.34 12.83
N GLU A 71 -28.48 19.27 11.55
CA GLU A 71 -29.24 18.56 10.51
C GLU A 71 -29.43 17.06 10.83
N LEU A 72 -28.44 16.43 11.47
CA LEU A 72 -28.47 15.03 11.86
C LEU A 72 -29.04 14.78 13.26
N GLY A 73 -29.45 15.84 13.97
CA GLY A 73 -29.94 15.72 15.35
C GLY A 73 -28.88 15.34 16.37
N VAL A 74 -27.59 15.57 16.10
CA VAL A 74 -26.47 15.26 16.99
C VAL A 74 -26.24 16.42 17.94
N PRO A 75 -26.36 16.23 19.27
CA PRO A 75 -26.09 17.28 20.25
C PRO A 75 -24.60 17.53 20.36
N ALA A 76 -24.10 18.56 19.70
CA ALA A 76 -22.70 18.94 19.71
C ALA A 76 -22.49 20.31 20.35
N ALA A 77 -21.35 20.52 21.00
CA ALA A 77 -20.94 21.78 21.60
C ALA A 77 -19.61 22.24 21.00
N LEU A 78 -19.52 23.47 20.51
CA LEU A 78 -18.32 24.02 19.92
C LEU A 78 -17.51 24.83 20.93
N GLU A 79 -16.22 24.52 21.05
CA GLU A 79 -15.25 25.22 21.90
C GLU A 79 -14.17 25.87 21.04
N ILE A 80 -13.83 27.13 21.29
CA ILE A 80 -12.60 27.71 20.77
C ILE A 80 -11.42 27.10 21.51
N SER A 81 -10.45 26.54 20.80
CA SER A 81 -9.29 25.89 21.40
C SER A 81 -8.47 26.84 22.29
N ARG A 82 -7.67 26.29 23.19
CA ARG A 82 -6.82 27.09 24.10
C ARG A 82 -5.90 28.09 23.38
N SER A 83 -5.49 27.79 22.17
CA SER A 83 -4.62 28.65 21.38
C SER A 83 -5.36 29.81 20.70
N GLY A 84 -6.69 29.74 20.58
CA GLY A 84 -7.51 30.63 19.78
C GLY A 84 -7.35 30.43 18.26
N LYS A 85 -6.53 29.47 17.83
CA LYS A 85 -6.21 29.19 16.42
C LYS A 85 -6.92 27.97 15.86
N GLY A 86 -7.88 27.42 16.60
CA GLY A 86 -8.65 26.25 16.24
C GLY A 86 -9.90 26.13 17.11
N ALA A 87 -10.63 25.04 16.93
CA ALA A 87 -11.83 24.71 17.69
C ALA A 87 -11.95 23.20 17.90
N HIS A 88 -12.68 22.82 18.97
CA HIS A 88 -13.09 21.45 19.20
C HIS A 88 -14.61 21.37 19.20
N ALA A 89 -15.17 20.46 18.38
CA ALA A 89 -16.60 20.11 18.46
C ALA A 89 -16.75 18.86 19.32
N TRP A 90 -17.47 18.99 20.44
CA TRP A 90 -17.66 17.96 21.44
C TRP A 90 -19.05 17.32 21.31
N VAL A 91 -19.10 15.99 21.33
CA VAL A 91 -20.33 15.20 21.44
C VAL A 91 -20.21 14.34 22.70
N PHE A 92 -21.03 14.59 23.70
CA PHE A 92 -21.02 13.84 24.96
C PHE A 92 -22.00 12.66 24.86
N PHE A 93 -21.65 11.51 25.42
CA PHE A 93 -22.50 10.32 25.44
C PHE A 93 -23.15 10.15 26.81
N ALA A 94 -24.40 9.71 26.84
CA ALA A 94 -25.16 9.46 28.06
C ALA A 94 -24.59 8.29 28.91
N SER A 95 -23.86 7.37 28.28
CA SER A 95 -23.12 6.29 28.92
C SER A 95 -21.91 5.92 28.07
N ARG A 96 -21.10 4.97 28.56
CA ARG A 96 -19.93 4.49 27.83
C ARG A 96 -20.30 3.94 26.44
N VAL A 97 -19.53 4.32 25.43
CA VAL A 97 -19.68 3.90 24.04
C VAL A 97 -18.36 3.29 23.58
N ALA A 98 -18.40 2.22 22.81
CA ALA A 98 -17.19 1.69 22.19
C ALA A 98 -16.48 2.77 21.36
N ALA A 99 -15.20 2.96 21.58
CA ALA A 99 -14.42 3.99 20.86
C ALA A 99 -14.53 3.85 19.33
N ARG A 100 -14.64 2.60 18.84
CA ARG A 100 -14.92 2.31 17.43
C ARG A 100 -16.21 2.96 16.94
N ASP A 101 -17.29 2.88 17.73
CA ASP A 101 -18.60 3.39 17.31
C ASP A 101 -18.66 4.93 17.40
N ALA A 102 -18.03 5.52 18.44
CA ALA A 102 -17.83 6.97 18.51
C ALA A 102 -17.07 7.51 17.31
N ARG A 103 -16.02 6.83 16.88
CA ARG A 103 -15.24 7.21 15.69
C ARG A 103 -15.99 6.99 14.39
N ARG A 104 -16.81 5.94 14.28
CA ARG A 104 -17.70 5.74 13.14
C ARG A 104 -18.66 6.91 13.01
N LEU A 105 -19.26 7.34 14.12
CA LEU A 105 -20.13 8.51 14.16
C LEU A 105 -19.40 9.77 13.67
N GLY A 106 -18.25 10.11 14.27
CA GLY A 106 -17.48 11.29 13.88
C GLY A 106 -17.12 11.28 12.40
N THR A 107 -16.65 10.14 11.87
CA THR A 107 -16.34 10.00 10.45
C THR A 107 -17.58 10.13 9.56
N ALA A 108 -18.73 9.63 10.00
CA ALA A 108 -19.97 9.76 9.27
C ALA A 108 -20.42 11.22 9.17
N ILE A 109 -20.35 11.99 10.28
CA ILE A 109 -20.68 13.42 10.31
C ILE A 109 -19.71 14.22 9.42
N ILE A 110 -18.39 13.95 9.50
CA ILE A 110 -17.38 14.57 8.64
C ILE A 110 -17.70 14.30 7.16
N SER A 111 -18.01 13.05 6.81
CA SER A 111 -18.37 12.65 5.45
C SER A 111 -19.65 13.38 4.98
N HIS A 112 -20.63 13.49 5.85
CA HIS A 112 -21.86 14.27 5.59
C HIS A 112 -21.56 15.74 5.32
N THR A 113 -20.72 16.35 6.20
CA THR A 113 -20.29 17.74 6.05
C THR A 113 -19.57 17.98 4.73
N CYS A 114 -18.60 17.13 4.39
CA CYS A 114 -17.85 17.22 3.12
C CYS A 114 -18.79 17.11 1.91
N SER A 115 -19.77 16.22 1.96
CA SER A 115 -20.74 16.05 0.88
C SER A 115 -21.69 17.25 0.75
N ARG A 116 -22.15 17.79 1.88
CA ARG A 116 -23.00 18.97 1.94
C ARG A 116 -22.30 20.23 1.42
N THR A 117 -21.02 20.41 1.77
CA THR A 117 -20.18 21.51 1.28
C THR A 117 -19.59 21.24 -0.11
N ARG A 118 -19.86 20.05 -0.69
CA ARG A 118 -19.30 19.60 -1.97
C ARG A 118 -17.76 19.55 -1.99
N GLN A 119 -17.17 19.22 -0.85
CA GLN A 119 -15.73 19.02 -0.69
C GLN A 119 -15.43 17.56 -0.36
N LEU A 120 -14.19 17.11 -0.58
CA LEU A 120 -13.77 15.75 -0.23
C LEU A 120 -13.31 15.64 1.22
N LYS A 121 -12.85 16.72 1.80
CA LYS A 121 -12.39 16.81 3.20
C LYS A 121 -12.56 18.23 3.70
N LEU A 122 -12.61 18.39 5.02
CA LEU A 122 -12.45 19.68 5.68
C LEU A 122 -10.92 19.92 5.82
N GLU A 123 -10.42 21.02 5.29
CA GLU A 123 -8.96 21.28 5.25
C GLU A 123 -8.37 21.47 6.64
N SER A 124 -9.13 22.07 7.56
CA SER A 124 -8.71 22.31 8.94
C SER A 124 -8.95 21.14 9.88
N TYR A 125 -9.61 20.05 9.42
CA TYR A 125 -9.81 18.86 10.23
C TYR A 125 -8.49 18.14 10.48
N ASP A 126 -8.06 18.08 11.77
CA ASP A 126 -6.84 17.39 12.17
C ASP A 126 -7.12 15.95 12.64
N ARG A 127 -8.02 15.76 13.60
CA ARG A 127 -8.24 14.43 14.19
C ARG A 127 -9.55 14.28 14.97
N LEU A 128 -9.84 13.02 15.28
CA LEU A 128 -10.87 12.62 16.25
C LEU A 128 -10.24 12.27 17.60
N PHE A 129 -10.97 12.52 18.68
CA PHE A 129 -10.71 12.04 20.02
C PHE A 129 -11.89 11.18 20.51
N PRO A 130 -11.72 9.88 20.77
CA PRO A 130 -10.49 9.09 20.63
C PRO A 130 -10.07 8.90 19.17
N ASN A 131 -8.74 8.80 18.93
CA ASN A 131 -8.21 8.56 17.59
C ASN A 131 -7.99 7.09 17.26
N GLN A 132 -8.22 6.18 18.21
CA GLN A 132 -8.04 4.73 18.09
C GLN A 132 -9.27 4.00 18.58
N ASP A 133 -9.48 2.77 18.07
CA ASP A 133 -10.59 1.90 18.48
C ASP A 133 -10.23 1.12 19.75
N THR A 134 -8.92 0.96 20.04
CA THR A 134 -8.42 0.16 21.16
C THR A 134 -7.27 0.87 21.89
N MET A 135 -7.15 0.63 23.18
CA MET A 135 -6.06 1.16 24.00
C MET A 135 -4.70 0.63 23.53
N PRO A 136 -3.71 1.52 23.21
CA PRO A 136 -2.37 1.08 22.81
C PRO A 136 -1.61 0.50 24.00
N LYS A 137 -0.80 -0.55 23.77
CA LYS A 137 0.10 -1.10 24.78
C LYS A 137 1.14 -0.05 25.18
N GLY A 138 1.26 0.20 26.48
CA GLY A 138 2.23 1.16 27.03
C GLY A 138 1.90 2.63 26.80
N GLY A 139 0.65 2.96 26.46
CA GLY A 139 0.17 4.33 26.27
C GLY A 139 -1.32 4.48 26.56
N PHE A 140 -1.80 5.73 26.57
CA PHE A 140 -3.19 6.10 26.86
C PHE A 140 -3.96 6.68 25.67
N GLY A 141 -3.39 6.59 24.47
CA GLY A 141 -3.97 7.21 23.27
C GLY A 141 -3.67 8.71 23.20
N ASN A 142 -4.58 9.48 22.60
CA ASN A 142 -4.43 10.93 22.45
C ASN A 142 -4.98 11.67 23.65
N LEU A 143 -4.25 12.73 24.04
CA LEU A 143 -4.65 13.67 25.08
C LEU A 143 -5.36 14.87 24.45
N ILE A 144 -6.52 15.25 25.00
CA ILE A 144 -7.20 16.51 24.69
C ILE A 144 -7.25 17.40 25.95
N ALA A 145 -6.99 18.70 25.79
CA ALA A 145 -7.07 19.64 26.90
C ALA A 145 -8.54 19.85 27.31
N LEU A 146 -8.80 19.89 28.63
CA LEU A 146 -10.13 20.26 29.14
C LEU A 146 -10.45 21.73 28.81
N PRO A 147 -11.70 22.04 28.47
CA PRO A 147 -12.19 23.40 28.28
C PRO A 147 -12.18 24.23 29.62
N LEU A 148 -12.41 25.53 29.48
CA LEU A 148 -12.67 26.46 30.57
C LEU A 148 -11.49 26.74 31.51
N GLN A 149 -10.25 26.44 31.12
CA GLN A 149 -9.07 26.86 31.89
C GLN A 149 -9.06 28.39 32.05
N LYS A 150 -8.84 28.89 33.28
CA LYS A 150 -9.01 30.31 33.64
C LYS A 150 -8.23 31.28 32.75
N ARG A 151 -6.94 30.99 32.48
CA ARG A 151 -6.05 31.94 31.74
C ARG A 151 -6.51 32.13 30.33
N PRO A 152 -6.66 31.12 29.45
CA PRO A 152 -7.16 31.29 28.12
C PRO A 152 -8.60 31.79 28.06
N ARG A 153 -9.46 31.41 29.02
CA ARG A 153 -10.83 31.89 29.17
C ARG A 153 -10.91 33.42 29.24
N GLY A 154 -9.97 34.05 29.99
CA GLY A 154 -9.86 35.50 30.08
C GLY A 154 -9.60 36.21 28.74
N SER A 155 -9.10 35.46 27.72
CA SER A 155 -8.83 35.93 26.35
C SER A 155 -9.87 35.44 25.35
N GLY A 156 -11.01 34.92 25.79
CA GLY A 156 -12.05 34.36 24.93
C GLY A 156 -11.68 33.03 24.27
N CYS A 157 -10.66 32.32 24.78
CA CYS A 157 -10.25 31.01 24.34
C CYS A 157 -10.58 29.93 25.38
N SER A 158 -10.61 28.65 24.99
CA SER A 158 -11.05 27.54 25.86
C SER A 158 -12.48 27.76 26.40
N VAL A 159 -13.36 28.30 25.57
CA VAL A 159 -14.76 28.64 25.89
C VAL A 159 -15.70 28.08 24.85
N PHE A 160 -16.89 27.70 25.29
CA PHE A 160 -17.96 27.29 24.39
C PHE A 160 -18.62 28.51 23.74
N VAL A 161 -18.97 28.36 22.47
CA VAL A 161 -19.44 29.44 21.61
C VAL A 161 -20.71 29.05 20.86
N ASP A 162 -21.45 30.06 20.44
CA ASP A 162 -22.63 29.93 19.59
C ASP A 162 -22.25 29.75 18.09
N ALA A 163 -23.25 29.69 17.21
CA ALA A 163 -23.06 29.57 15.77
C ALA A 163 -22.26 30.72 15.13
N ASP A 164 -22.28 31.90 15.74
CA ASP A 164 -21.51 33.08 15.33
C ASP A 164 -20.08 33.11 15.91
N LEU A 165 -19.69 32.07 16.64
CA LEU A 165 -18.42 31.95 17.38
C LEU A 165 -18.29 32.97 18.52
N ARG A 166 -19.42 33.42 19.11
CA ARG A 166 -19.44 34.29 20.26
C ARG A 166 -19.50 33.44 21.55
N PRO A 167 -18.67 33.71 22.55
CA PRO A 167 -18.72 32.98 23.82
C PRO A 167 -20.10 33.11 24.49
N TYR A 168 -20.64 32.00 24.99
CA TYR A 168 -21.83 32.05 25.81
C TYR A 168 -21.54 32.86 27.09
N PRO A 169 -22.45 33.78 27.48
CA PRO A 169 -22.24 34.61 28.70
C PRO A 169 -22.08 33.77 29.98
N ASP A 170 -22.89 32.71 30.11
CA ASP A 170 -22.79 31.71 31.17
C ASP A 170 -22.44 30.34 30.57
N GLN A 171 -21.16 29.99 30.70
CA GLN A 171 -20.61 28.73 30.20
C GLN A 171 -21.19 27.51 30.92
N TRP A 172 -21.54 27.66 32.22
CA TRP A 172 -22.09 26.57 33.03
C TRP A 172 -23.56 26.32 32.71
N ALA A 173 -24.34 27.36 32.56
CA ALA A 173 -25.74 27.26 32.10
C ALA A 173 -25.79 26.60 30.72
N PHE A 174 -24.87 26.97 29.81
CA PHE A 174 -24.76 26.32 28.52
C PHE A 174 -24.44 24.83 28.67
N LEU A 175 -23.36 24.46 29.37
CA LEU A 175 -22.98 23.05 29.54
C LEU A 175 -24.10 22.23 30.20
N ALA A 176 -24.82 22.78 31.17
CA ALA A 176 -25.96 22.11 31.79
C ALA A 176 -27.14 21.90 30.82
N SER A 177 -27.23 22.69 29.75
CA SER A 177 -28.25 22.54 28.71
C SER A 177 -27.90 21.52 27.62
N VAL A 178 -26.62 21.17 27.49
CA VAL A 178 -26.16 20.20 26.48
C VAL A 178 -26.68 18.82 26.83
N ARG A 179 -27.46 18.24 25.92
CA ARG A 179 -28.01 16.89 26.12
C ARG A 179 -26.97 15.87 25.64
N PRO A 180 -26.61 14.87 26.49
CA PRO A 180 -25.77 13.77 26.00
C PRO A 180 -26.48 12.90 24.97
N MET A 181 -25.77 12.46 23.94
CA MET A 181 -26.30 11.53 22.93
C MET A 181 -26.46 10.14 23.51
N ALA A 182 -27.60 9.51 23.30
CA ALA A 182 -27.81 8.15 23.75
C ALA A 182 -27.06 7.13 22.84
N PRO A 183 -26.48 6.06 23.36
CA PRO A 183 -25.73 5.09 22.55
C PRO A 183 -26.55 4.45 21.43
N HIS A 184 -27.86 4.27 21.63
CA HIS A 184 -28.74 3.67 20.62
C HIS A 184 -29.03 4.61 19.44
N ASP A 185 -28.76 5.91 19.56
CA ASP A 185 -28.93 6.88 18.46
C ASP A 185 -27.73 6.91 17.51
N ILE A 186 -26.60 6.30 17.88
CA ILE A 186 -25.34 6.35 17.11
C ILE A 186 -25.51 5.67 15.74
N GLU A 187 -25.96 4.43 15.71
CA GLU A 187 -26.08 3.67 14.46
C GLU A 187 -27.15 4.26 13.52
N PRO A 188 -28.36 4.64 13.97
CA PRO A 188 -29.31 5.37 13.14
C PRO A 188 -28.75 6.67 12.55
N THR A 189 -28.01 7.44 13.35
CA THR A 189 -27.39 8.69 12.87
C THR A 189 -26.30 8.41 11.82
N ILE A 190 -25.49 7.38 12.01
CA ILE A 190 -24.50 6.94 11.02
C ILE A 190 -25.19 6.59 9.70
N LEU A 191 -26.25 5.81 9.73
CA LEU A 191 -27.01 5.41 8.55
C LEU A 191 -27.64 6.63 7.85
N LEU A 192 -28.19 7.58 8.61
CA LEU A 192 -28.74 8.82 8.07
C LEU A 192 -27.63 9.66 7.40
N ALA A 193 -26.52 9.91 8.10
CA ALA A 193 -25.41 10.72 7.60
C ALA A 193 -24.76 10.15 6.34
N THR A 194 -24.85 8.84 6.12
CA THR A 194 -24.14 8.14 5.04
C THR A 194 -25.07 7.61 3.94
N GLY A 195 -26.36 7.89 4.05
CA GLY A 195 -27.34 7.36 3.10
C GLY A 195 -27.46 5.83 3.12
N GLY A 196 -27.27 5.22 4.30
CA GLY A 196 -27.39 3.78 4.50
C GLY A 196 -26.11 2.97 4.23
N VAL A 197 -24.99 3.62 3.89
CA VAL A 197 -23.70 2.96 3.68
C VAL A 197 -22.58 3.73 4.37
N HIS A 198 -22.00 3.13 5.40
CA HIS A 198 -20.96 3.78 6.19
C HIS A 198 -19.67 4.10 5.39
N PRO A 199 -19.06 5.29 5.53
CA PRO A 199 -17.82 5.65 4.81
C PRO A 199 -16.65 4.69 5.10
N LEU A 200 -16.65 4.03 6.25
CA LEU A 200 -15.62 3.09 6.67
C LEU A 200 -15.93 1.61 6.33
N ASP A 201 -17.10 1.32 5.75
CA ASP A 201 -17.46 -0.02 5.29
C ASP A 201 -16.82 -0.32 3.91
N VAL A 202 -15.63 0.18 3.69
CA VAL A 202 -14.75 -0.26 2.59
C VAL A 202 -14.19 -1.60 3.01
N THR A 203 -14.77 -2.66 2.52
CA THR A 203 -14.31 -4.02 2.78
C THR A 203 -12.97 -4.27 2.10
N PHE A 204 -11.95 -4.50 2.90
CA PHE A 204 -10.74 -5.13 2.44
C PHE A 204 -11.00 -6.64 2.41
N ILE A 205 -11.30 -7.15 1.23
CA ILE A 205 -11.38 -8.60 1.03
C ILE A 205 -9.94 -9.05 0.78
N ASP A 206 -9.31 -9.58 1.80
CA ASP A 206 -8.15 -10.44 1.60
C ASP A 206 -8.69 -11.75 1.03
N ASP A 207 -8.67 -11.87 -0.31
CA ASP A 207 -9.17 -13.06 -1.02
C ASP A 207 -8.45 -14.35 -0.58
N GLU A 208 -7.35 -14.21 0.17
CA GLU A 208 -6.58 -15.33 0.71
C GLU A 208 -7.11 -15.85 2.07
N GLU A 209 -7.90 -15.06 2.80
CA GLU A 209 -8.49 -15.47 4.10
C GLU A 209 -9.91 -16.03 4.00
N LEU A 210 -10.52 -16.04 2.83
CA LEU A 210 -11.84 -16.63 2.65
C LEU A 210 -11.74 -18.17 2.66
N ALA A 211 -12.00 -18.77 3.81
CA ALA A 211 -12.12 -20.22 3.98
C ALA A 211 -13.18 -20.85 3.04
N THR A 212 -14.05 -20.03 2.45
CA THR A 212 -15.13 -20.45 1.55
C THR A 212 -15.34 -19.41 0.43
N PRO A 213 -14.48 -19.37 -0.61
CA PRO A 213 -14.55 -18.38 -1.70
C PRO A 213 -15.88 -18.37 -2.45
N TRP A 214 -16.61 -19.49 -2.47
CA TRP A 214 -17.93 -19.64 -3.10
C TRP A 214 -19.08 -19.05 -2.27
N LYS A 215 -18.87 -18.69 -1.01
CA LYS A 215 -19.82 -17.98 -0.15
C LYS A 215 -19.61 -16.46 -0.18
N ARG A 216 -19.01 -15.92 -1.24
CA ARG A 216 -19.03 -14.46 -1.44
C ARG A 216 -20.48 -14.03 -1.27
N GLN A 217 -20.79 -13.34 -0.19
CA GLN A 217 -22.01 -12.56 -0.13
C GLN A 217 -21.87 -11.57 -1.29
N SER A 218 -22.59 -11.83 -2.37
CA SER A 218 -22.97 -10.78 -3.30
C SER A 218 -23.55 -9.71 -2.40
N THR A 219 -22.78 -8.65 -2.16
CA THR A 219 -23.35 -7.42 -1.61
C THR A 219 -24.38 -7.04 -2.64
N SER A 220 -25.64 -7.42 -2.38
CA SER A 220 -26.76 -7.00 -3.21
C SER A 220 -26.61 -5.49 -3.26
N ILE A 221 -26.33 -4.95 -4.46
CA ILE A 221 -26.16 -3.53 -4.68
C ILE A 221 -27.49 -2.92 -4.33
N LYS A 222 -27.64 -2.47 -3.06
CA LYS A 222 -28.84 -1.78 -2.62
C LYS A 222 -28.93 -0.53 -3.48
N LYS A 223 -30.02 -0.41 -4.26
CA LYS A 223 -30.32 0.81 -4.99
C LYS A 223 -30.16 1.99 -4.03
N LEU A 224 -29.51 3.04 -4.51
CA LEU A 224 -29.31 4.24 -3.70
C LEU A 224 -30.66 4.86 -3.38
N ALA A 225 -30.84 5.31 -2.14
CA ALA A 225 -32.05 5.98 -1.71
C ALA A 225 -32.04 7.43 -2.22
N GLY A 226 -33.23 7.96 -2.56
CA GLY A 226 -33.39 9.34 -3.01
C GLY A 226 -33.58 9.48 -4.52
N GLN A 227 -33.82 10.72 -4.94
CA GLN A 227 -34.04 11.07 -6.36
C GLN A 227 -32.70 11.06 -7.09
N MET A 228 -32.53 10.17 -8.06
CA MET A 228 -31.32 10.07 -8.89
C MET A 228 -31.51 10.84 -10.21
N PRO A 229 -30.46 11.44 -10.77
CA PRO A 229 -30.50 12.05 -12.08
C PRO A 229 -30.75 10.98 -13.16
N LYS A 230 -31.47 11.36 -14.23
CA LYS A 230 -31.70 10.43 -15.37
C LYS A 230 -30.44 10.19 -16.19
N SER A 231 -29.58 11.20 -16.26
CA SER A 231 -28.31 11.13 -16.99
C SER A 231 -27.25 11.97 -16.31
N LEU A 232 -25.97 11.59 -16.52
CA LEU A 232 -24.80 12.32 -16.07
C LEU A 232 -23.79 12.42 -17.20
N THR A 233 -23.16 13.59 -17.34
CA THR A 233 -21.98 13.75 -18.18
C THR A 233 -20.74 13.38 -17.37
N VAL A 234 -19.92 12.47 -17.91
CA VAL A 234 -18.67 12.02 -17.31
C VAL A 234 -17.52 12.31 -18.27
N THR A 235 -16.59 13.15 -17.85
CA THR A 235 -15.44 13.51 -18.67
C THR A 235 -14.25 12.60 -18.31
N LEU A 236 -13.74 11.89 -19.30
CA LEU A 236 -12.54 11.07 -19.22
C LEU A 236 -11.33 11.90 -19.67
N ALA A 237 -10.41 12.16 -18.76
CA ALA A 237 -9.15 12.82 -19.06
C ALA A 237 -8.00 12.11 -18.31
N ASN A 238 -7.09 12.83 -17.67
CA ASN A 238 -6.12 12.23 -16.75
C ASN A 238 -6.78 11.50 -15.56
N LEU A 239 -7.98 11.92 -15.16
CA LEU A 239 -8.88 11.30 -14.19
C LEU A 239 -10.29 11.17 -14.81
N ILE A 240 -11.25 10.65 -14.03
CA ILE A 240 -12.66 10.56 -14.38
C ILE A 240 -13.39 11.67 -13.64
N TYR A 241 -13.92 12.66 -14.34
CA TYR A 241 -14.54 13.84 -13.76
C TYR A 241 -16.06 13.77 -13.77
N PHE A 242 -16.65 14.06 -12.61
CA PHE A 242 -18.09 14.16 -12.39
C PHE A 242 -18.45 15.58 -11.94
N GLU A 243 -19.39 16.24 -12.57
CA GLU A 243 -19.83 17.59 -12.22
C GLU A 243 -20.65 17.57 -10.93
N LYS A 244 -20.21 18.31 -9.90
CA LYS A 244 -20.83 18.32 -8.57
C LYS A 244 -22.30 18.79 -8.59
N ALA A 245 -22.63 19.73 -9.49
CA ALA A 245 -23.99 20.27 -9.60
C ALA A 245 -25.04 19.20 -9.94
N GLN A 246 -24.61 18.12 -10.62
CA GLN A 246 -25.48 17.02 -11.06
C GLN A 246 -25.49 15.84 -10.07
N LEU A 247 -24.66 15.86 -9.02
CA LEU A 247 -24.49 14.73 -8.11
C LEU A 247 -25.32 14.88 -6.84
N PRO A 248 -26.33 14.01 -6.60
CA PRO A 248 -26.90 13.84 -5.28
C PRO A 248 -25.83 13.37 -4.29
N GLN A 249 -25.95 13.80 -3.03
CA GLN A 249 -25.00 13.50 -1.96
C GLN A 249 -24.68 12.00 -1.85
N VAL A 250 -25.73 11.17 -1.88
CA VAL A 250 -25.59 9.70 -1.75
C VAL A 250 -24.75 9.11 -2.89
N LEU A 251 -24.96 9.60 -4.12
CA LEU A 251 -24.22 9.16 -5.30
C LEU A 251 -22.75 9.65 -5.23
N ALA A 252 -22.53 10.91 -4.85
CA ALA A 252 -21.19 11.47 -4.66
C ALA A 252 -20.37 10.65 -3.64
N ASN A 253 -20.97 10.34 -2.48
CA ASN A 253 -20.35 9.50 -1.45
C ASN A 253 -20.00 8.12 -1.99
N ARG A 254 -20.86 7.54 -2.80
CA ARG A 254 -20.64 6.22 -3.37
C ARG A 254 -19.52 6.21 -4.41
N LEU A 255 -19.46 7.24 -5.26
CA LEU A 255 -18.37 7.43 -6.23
C LEU A 255 -17.02 7.60 -5.52
N ILE A 256 -16.93 8.46 -4.51
CA ILE A 256 -15.71 8.70 -3.74
C ILE A 256 -15.17 7.38 -3.13
N ARG A 257 -16.07 6.50 -2.69
CA ARG A 257 -15.68 5.20 -2.13
C ARG A 257 -15.04 4.25 -3.13
N LEU A 258 -15.36 4.35 -4.42
CA LEU A 258 -14.69 3.55 -5.44
C LEU A 258 -13.19 3.84 -5.50
N ALA A 259 -12.79 5.03 -5.08
CA ALA A 259 -11.40 5.47 -4.99
C ALA A 259 -10.86 5.47 -3.54
N ALA A 260 -11.42 4.67 -2.65
CA ALA A 260 -11.00 4.62 -1.25
C ALA A 260 -10.85 3.17 -0.77
N PHE A 261 -9.92 2.93 0.15
CA PHE A 261 -9.72 1.64 0.79
C PHE A 261 -9.22 1.77 2.22
N GLN A 262 -9.40 0.72 3.01
CA GLN A 262 -8.89 0.67 4.38
C GLN A 262 -7.36 0.65 4.37
N ASN A 263 -6.74 1.47 5.22
CA ASN A 263 -5.28 1.53 5.33
C ASN A 263 -4.74 0.33 6.13
N PRO A 264 -4.06 -0.63 5.51
CA PRO A 264 -3.57 -1.81 6.23
C PRO A 264 -2.57 -1.48 7.33
N GLU A 265 -1.78 -0.41 7.18
CA GLU A 265 -0.83 0.02 8.20
C GLU A 265 -1.54 0.55 9.46
N PHE A 266 -2.68 1.22 9.31
CA PHE A 266 -3.50 1.64 10.43
C PHE A 266 -4.01 0.42 11.22
N TYR A 267 -4.66 -0.52 10.53
CA TYR A 267 -5.24 -1.71 11.17
C TYR A 267 -4.18 -2.63 11.78
N LYS A 268 -3.02 -2.74 11.12
CA LYS A 268 -1.89 -3.49 11.66
C LYS A 268 -1.35 -2.85 12.95
N ALA A 269 -1.17 -1.52 12.96
CA ALA A 269 -0.73 -0.80 14.15
C ALA A 269 -1.76 -0.94 15.28
N GLN A 270 -3.05 -0.81 14.96
CA GLN A 270 -4.16 -0.99 15.92
C GLN A 270 -4.18 -2.41 16.49
N ALA A 271 -4.08 -3.44 15.66
CA ALA A 271 -4.04 -4.84 16.11
C ALA A 271 -2.83 -5.14 17.01
N MET A 272 -1.70 -4.48 16.74
CA MET A 272 -0.50 -4.55 17.59
C MET A 272 -0.59 -3.64 18.83
N ARG A 273 -1.67 -2.90 19.02
CA ARG A 273 -1.84 -1.86 20.06
C ARG A 273 -0.70 -0.83 20.05
N ILE A 274 -0.22 -0.46 18.84
CA ILE A 274 0.79 0.58 18.64
C ILE A 274 0.07 1.87 18.22
N SER A 275 0.68 3.03 18.48
CA SER A 275 0.12 4.33 18.09
C SER A 275 -0.16 4.38 16.58
N VAL A 276 -1.35 4.87 16.23
CA VAL A 276 -1.80 5.08 14.84
C VAL A 276 -1.59 6.53 14.37
N TRP A 277 -0.85 7.32 15.16
CA TRP A 277 -0.54 8.71 14.82
C TRP A 277 0.02 8.84 13.39
N GLY A 278 -0.47 9.81 12.63
CA GLY A 278 -0.06 10.04 11.24
C GLY A 278 -0.49 8.97 10.23
N LYS A 279 -1.31 7.99 10.65
CA LYS A 279 -1.83 6.95 9.77
C LYS A 279 -3.34 7.14 9.59
N PRO A 280 -3.81 7.57 8.42
CA PRO A 280 -5.24 7.66 8.16
C PRO A 280 -5.86 6.25 8.17
N ARG A 281 -7.09 6.14 8.66
CA ARG A 281 -7.84 4.87 8.66
C ARG A 281 -8.23 4.41 7.26
N VAL A 282 -8.56 5.36 6.41
CA VAL A 282 -8.94 5.16 5.01
C VAL A 282 -7.98 5.96 4.13
N VAL A 283 -7.47 5.34 3.09
CA VAL A 283 -6.72 5.99 2.03
C VAL A 283 -7.70 6.33 0.92
N GLY A 284 -7.86 7.62 0.65
CA GLY A 284 -8.69 8.12 -0.45
C GLY A 284 -7.84 8.67 -1.58
N ASN A 285 -8.16 8.29 -2.82
CA ASN A 285 -7.49 8.75 -4.03
C ASN A 285 -8.38 9.59 -4.94
N ALA A 286 -9.62 9.88 -4.52
CA ALA A 286 -10.49 10.84 -5.19
C ALA A 286 -9.94 12.25 -5.00
N GLU A 287 -10.11 13.09 -6.03
CA GLU A 287 -9.67 14.49 -6.02
C GLU A 287 -10.85 15.44 -5.97
N ASN A 288 -10.67 16.56 -5.30
CA ASN A 288 -11.68 17.59 -5.14
C ASN A 288 -11.31 18.86 -5.92
N TYR A 289 -12.09 19.15 -6.96
CA TYR A 289 -11.99 20.40 -7.70
C TYR A 289 -13.18 21.29 -7.37
N PRO A 290 -13.14 22.60 -7.63
CA PRO A 290 -14.24 23.51 -7.28
C PRO A 290 -15.61 23.05 -7.80
N GLN A 291 -15.67 22.54 -9.04
CA GLN A 291 -16.93 22.13 -9.68
C GLN A 291 -17.02 20.63 -9.95
N HIS A 292 -15.95 19.84 -9.73
CA HIS A 292 -15.90 18.42 -10.07
C HIS A 292 -15.37 17.58 -8.90
N ILE A 293 -15.85 16.35 -8.83
CA ILE A 293 -15.19 15.25 -8.13
C ILE A 293 -14.49 14.43 -9.19
N ALA A 294 -13.25 14.05 -8.95
CA ALA A 294 -12.50 13.23 -9.88
C ALA A 294 -12.04 11.92 -9.24
N LEU A 295 -12.15 10.83 -9.98
CA LEU A 295 -11.70 9.49 -9.57
C LEU A 295 -10.51 9.06 -10.44
N PRO A 296 -9.62 8.22 -9.92
CA PRO A 296 -8.58 7.59 -10.72
C PRO A 296 -9.18 6.79 -11.89
N ARG A 297 -8.47 6.76 -13.02
CA ARG A 297 -8.93 6.15 -14.27
C ARG A 297 -9.34 4.67 -14.18
N GLY A 298 -8.71 3.91 -13.28
CA GLY A 298 -9.03 2.50 -13.07
C GLY A 298 -10.36 2.24 -12.37
N CYS A 299 -10.99 3.27 -11.81
CA CYS A 299 -12.32 3.19 -11.22
C CYS A 299 -13.45 3.28 -12.28
N LEU A 300 -13.15 3.42 -13.58
CA LEU A 300 -14.14 3.68 -14.62
C LEU A 300 -15.22 2.58 -14.69
N ASP A 301 -14.81 1.32 -14.80
CA ASP A 301 -15.76 0.21 -14.91
C ASP A 301 -16.72 0.19 -13.70
N ALA A 302 -16.18 0.30 -12.49
CA ALA A 302 -16.97 0.31 -11.27
C ALA A 302 -17.90 1.54 -11.17
N ALA A 303 -17.46 2.69 -11.69
CA ALA A 303 -18.28 3.90 -11.74
C ALA A 303 -19.42 3.75 -12.75
N LEU A 304 -19.16 3.23 -13.95
CA LEU A 304 -20.19 2.97 -14.96
C LEU A 304 -21.20 1.91 -14.49
N ASP A 305 -20.72 0.86 -13.83
CA ASP A 305 -21.59 -0.17 -13.23
C ASP A 305 -22.51 0.46 -12.16
N LEU A 306 -21.94 1.29 -11.27
CA LEU A 306 -22.72 2.00 -10.26
C LEU A 306 -23.81 2.88 -10.87
N LEU A 307 -23.51 3.64 -11.94
CA LEU A 307 -24.48 4.47 -12.63
C LEU A 307 -25.58 3.61 -13.28
N ARG A 308 -25.19 2.56 -14.01
CA ARG A 308 -26.12 1.63 -14.67
C ARG A 308 -27.06 0.96 -13.68
N ASP A 309 -26.53 0.47 -12.54
CA ASP A 309 -27.32 -0.23 -11.52
C ASP A 309 -28.35 0.67 -10.84
N ASN A 310 -28.11 1.99 -10.87
CA ASN A 310 -29.06 3.00 -10.39
C ASN A 310 -29.91 3.64 -11.50
N GLY A 311 -29.85 3.11 -12.73
CA GLY A 311 -30.67 3.57 -13.86
C GLY A 311 -30.26 4.95 -14.40
N ILE A 312 -29.01 5.35 -14.20
CA ILE A 312 -28.47 6.64 -14.63
C ILE A 312 -27.76 6.44 -15.97
N ALA A 313 -28.24 7.10 -17.02
CA ALA A 313 -27.57 7.12 -18.31
C ALA A 313 -26.28 7.94 -18.22
N CYS A 314 -25.22 7.45 -18.90
CA CYS A 314 -23.91 8.09 -18.87
C CYS A 314 -23.55 8.64 -20.25
N ASP A 315 -23.31 9.97 -20.35
CA ASP A 315 -22.75 10.63 -21.51
C ASP A 315 -21.23 10.76 -21.31
N LEU A 316 -20.45 9.96 -22.04
CA LEU A 316 -19.00 9.93 -21.91
C LEU A 316 -18.34 10.91 -22.87
N ARG A 317 -17.58 11.87 -22.34
CA ARG A 317 -16.72 12.77 -23.10
C ARG A 317 -15.26 12.33 -22.93
N ASP A 318 -14.66 11.82 -24.00
CA ASP A 318 -13.27 11.33 -23.98
C ASP A 318 -12.32 12.45 -24.43
N GLU A 319 -11.60 13.03 -23.46
CA GLU A 319 -10.59 14.07 -23.66
C GLU A 319 -9.17 13.54 -23.36
N ARG A 320 -9.01 12.22 -23.30
CA ARG A 320 -7.70 11.59 -23.10
C ARG A 320 -6.85 11.74 -24.36
N PHE A 321 -5.54 11.82 -24.14
CA PHE A 321 -4.59 11.86 -25.26
C PHE A 321 -4.41 10.48 -25.86
N GLY A 322 -4.84 10.28 -27.11
CA GLY A 322 -4.75 9.01 -27.83
C GLY A 322 -3.33 8.64 -28.29
N GLY A 323 -2.41 9.61 -28.27
CA GLY A 323 -1.02 9.45 -28.66
C GLY A 323 -0.72 9.82 -30.11
N ASP A 324 0.54 10.18 -30.34
CA ASP A 324 1.08 10.40 -31.68
C ASP A 324 1.40 9.05 -32.34
N PRO A 325 1.08 8.86 -33.61
CA PRO A 325 1.39 7.62 -34.34
C PRO A 325 2.91 7.36 -34.38
N ILE A 326 3.29 6.12 -34.14
CA ILE A 326 4.68 5.65 -34.36
C ILE A 326 4.70 4.49 -35.33
N ASP A 327 5.67 4.52 -36.27
CA ASP A 327 5.87 3.43 -37.21
C ASP A 327 6.88 2.44 -36.63
N VAL A 328 6.37 1.41 -35.98
CA VAL A 328 7.15 0.30 -35.40
C VAL A 328 6.41 -1.02 -35.59
N ALA A 329 7.11 -2.07 -35.95
CA ALA A 329 6.57 -3.40 -36.10
C ALA A 329 7.18 -4.36 -35.09
N PHE A 330 6.41 -5.37 -34.68
CA PHE A 330 6.93 -6.40 -33.79
C PHE A 330 7.73 -7.42 -34.62
N ALA A 331 9.02 -7.54 -34.34
CA ALA A 331 9.97 -8.39 -35.07
C ALA A 331 10.14 -9.79 -34.46
N GLY A 332 9.45 -10.09 -33.36
CA GLY A 332 9.53 -11.39 -32.68
C GLY A 332 8.39 -12.33 -33.05
N THR A 333 8.41 -13.51 -32.43
CA THR A 333 7.30 -14.47 -32.46
C THR A 333 6.73 -14.64 -31.05
N LEU A 334 5.42 -14.45 -30.89
CA LEU A 334 4.74 -14.68 -29.63
C LEU A 334 4.35 -16.16 -29.49
N ARG A 335 4.46 -16.68 -28.29
CA ARG A 335 3.82 -17.95 -27.92
C ARG A 335 2.31 -17.77 -27.87
N LEU A 336 1.55 -18.87 -27.96
CA LEU A 336 0.08 -18.83 -27.95
C LEU A 336 -0.48 -18.16 -26.67
N ASP A 337 0.14 -18.42 -25.51
CA ASP A 337 -0.22 -17.80 -24.23
C ASP A 337 0.09 -16.29 -24.20
N GLN A 338 1.19 -15.87 -24.83
CA GLN A 338 1.54 -14.45 -24.98
C GLN A 338 0.62 -13.74 -25.97
N GLU A 339 0.25 -14.40 -27.06
CA GLU A 339 -0.71 -13.87 -28.04
C GLU A 339 -2.07 -13.61 -27.40
N ALA A 340 -2.59 -14.58 -26.61
CA ALA A 340 -3.82 -14.43 -25.85
C ALA A 340 -3.73 -13.28 -24.84
N ALA A 341 -2.59 -13.12 -24.15
CA ALA A 341 -2.36 -12.04 -23.23
C ALA A 341 -2.37 -10.66 -23.94
N VAL A 342 -1.69 -10.52 -25.06
CA VAL A 342 -1.68 -9.30 -25.88
C VAL A 342 -3.09 -8.95 -26.33
N ALA A 343 -3.83 -9.91 -26.89
CA ALA A 343 -5.20 -9.71 -27.37
C ALA A 343 -6.12 -9.26 -26.22
N GLY A 344 -6.10 -9.97 -25.07
CA GLY A 344 -6.88 -9.63 -23.90
C GLY A 344 -6.57 -8.23 -23.33
N MET A 345 -5.28 -7.84 -23.32
CA MET A 345 -4.88 -6.52 -22.86
C MET A 345 -5.27 -5.41 -23.85
N LEU A 346 -5.17 -5.63 -25.15
CA LEU A 346 -5.49 -4.62 -26.17
C LEU A 346 -6.99 -4.32 -26.31
N HIS A 347 -7.84 -5.23 -25.86
CA HIS A 347 -9.31 -5.03 -25.84
C HIS A 347 -9.75 -3.89 -24.91
N HIS A 348 -8.92 -3.51 -23.95
CA HIS A 348 -9.23 -2.49 -22.95
C HIS A 348 -8.27 -1.29 -23.08
N ASP A 349 -8.69 -0.11 -22.60
CA ASP A 349 -7.83 1.08 -22.55
C ASP A 349 -6.91 1.04 -21.31
N THR A 350 -7.39 0.50 -20.20
CA THR A 350 -6.63 0.39 -18.95
C THR A 350 -6.71 -1.03 -18.37
N GLY A 351 -5.64 -1.47 -17.73
CA GLY A 351 -5.63 -2.77 -17.09
C GLY A 351 -4.26 -3.28 -16.68
N VAL A 352 -4.27 -4.33 -15.87
CA VAL A 352 -3.08 -5.01 -15.35
C VAL A 352 -2.96 -6.39 -16.00
N LEU A 353 -1.77 -6.69 -16.52
CA LEU A 353 -1.33 -8.03 -16.89
C LEU A 353 -0.65 -8.68 -15.68
N CYS A 354 -1.28 -9.71 -15.12
CA CYS A 354 -0.69 -10.54 -14.09
C CYS A 354 -0.05 -11.77 -14.76
N ALA A 355 1.29 -11.78 -14.83
CA ALA A 355 2.01 -12.85 -15.50
C ALA A 355 3.26 -13.26 -14.70
N PRO A 356 3.50 -14.58 -14.51
CA PRO A 356 4.61 -15.06 -13.68
C PRO A 356 5.97 -14.59 -14.24
N THR A 357 7.00 -14.70 -13.40
CA THR A 357 8.38 -14.52 -13.82
C THR A 357 8.66 -15.52 -14.95
N ALA A 358 9.41 -15.13 -15.98
CA ALA A 358 9.68 -15.92 -17.18
C ALA A 358 8.56 -15.98 -18.24
N PHE A 359 7.37 -15.45 -17.98
CA PHE A 359 6.33 -15.35 -19.02
C PHE A 359 6.76 -14.52 -20.25
N GLY A 360 7.70 -13.59 -20.08
CA GLY A 360 8.10 -12.68 -21.15
C GLY A 360 7.30 -11.38 -21.18
N LYS A 361 7.00 -10.78 -20.00
CA LYS A 361 6.26 -9.52 -19.90
C LYS A 361 6.80 -8.41 -20.81
N THR A 362 8.13 -8.31 -20.99
CA THR A 362 8.75 -7.31 -21.88
C THR A 362 8.45 -7.58 -23.35
N VAL A 363 8.45 -8.85 -23.76
CA VAL A 363 8.08 -9.26 -25.13
C VAL A 363 6.62 -8.92 -25.41
N THR A 364 5.74 -9.28 -24.47
CA THR A 364 4.32 -8.95 -24.54
C THR A 364 4.09 -7.44 -24.63
N ALA A 365 4.85 -6.66 -23.84
CA ALA A 365 4.80 -5.20 -23.89
C ALA A 365 5.26 -4.64 -25.26
N ALA A 366 6.35 -5.15 -25.82
CA ALA A 366 6.82 -4.75 -27.15
C ALA A 366 5.76 -5.03 -28.23
N ALA A 367 5.12 -6.20 -28.20
CA ALA A 367 4.02 -6.53 -29.10
C ALA A 367 2.81 -5.61 -28.92
N MET A 368 2.45 -5.25 -27.66
CA MET A 368 1.39 -4.27 -27.39
C MET A 368 1.73 -2.87 -27.91
N ILE A 369 3.00 -2.42 -27.80
CA ILE A 369 3.46 -1.13 -28.34
C ILE A 369 3.30 -1.11 -29.87
N ALA A 370 3.81 -2.13 -30.54
CA ALA A 370 3.74 -2.24 -32.01
C ALA A 370 2.28 -2.28 -32.49
N ARG A 371 1.43 -3.10 -31.87
CA ARG A 371 0.02 -3.23 -32.29
C ARG A 371 -0.83 -2.01 -31.98
N ARG A 372 -0.49 -1.25 -30.93
CA ARG A 372 -1.18 0.00 -30.61
C ARG A 372 -0.71 1.14 -31.54
N GLY A 373 0.56 1.16 -31.92
CA GLY A 373 1.12 2.11 -32.90
C GLY A 373 1.13 3.56 -32.44
N VAL A 374 1.16 3.80 -31.14
CA VAL A 374 1.21 5.17 -30.56
C VAL A 374 2.41 5.34 -29.64
N ASN A 375 2.84 6.58 -29.51
CA ASN A 375 3.97 6.92 -28.65
C ASN A 375 3.75 6.45 -27.20
N THR A 376 4.81 5.87 -26.64
CA THR A 376 4.71 5.10 -25.41
C THR A 376 5.77 5.50 -24.38
N LEU A 377 5.36 5.68 -23.12
CA LEU A 377 6.23 5.84 -21.96
C LEU A 377 6.25 4.56 -21.13
N VAL A 378 7.43 3.97 -20.96
CA VAL A 378 7.64 2.80 -20.09
C VAL A 378 8.21 3.28 -18.76
N LEU A 379 7.51 3.02 -17.68
CA LEU A 379 7.91 3.40 -16.32
C LEU A 379 8.57 2.21 -15.63
N VAL A 380 9.80 2.41 -15.15
CA VAL A 380 10.56 1.43 -14.39
C VAL A 380 10.95 2.00 -13.02
N HIS A 381 11.14 1.13 -12.04
CA HIS A 381 11.45 1.55 -10.67
C HIS A 381 12.96 1.67 -10.38
N ARG A 382 13.83 1.20 -11.30
CA ARG A 382 15.30 1.21 -11.13
C ARG A 382 16.05 1.53 -12.41
N THR A 383 17.21 2.13 -12.21
CA THR A 383 18.11 2.53 -13.33
C THR A 383 18.67 1.33 -14.11
N GLU A 384 18.88 0.19 -13.45
CA GLU A 384 19.40 -1.04 -14.08
C GLU A 384 18.43 -1.58 -15.12
N LEU A 385 17.13 -1.37 -14.94
CA LEU A 385 16.08 -1.82 -15.86
C LEU A 385 16.04 -0.97 -17.14
N LEU A 386 16.52 0.30 -17.11
CA LEU A 386 16.52 1.16 -18.29
C LEU A 386 17.22 0.49 -19.48
N LYS A 387 18.45 0.01 -19.23
CA LYS A 387 19.26 -0.61 -20.26
C LYS A 387 18.65 -1.93 -20.77
N GLN A 388 18.16 -2.76 -19.87
CA GLN A 388 17.50 -4.02 -20.24
C GLN A 388 16.25 -3.79 -21.09
N TRP A 389 15.41 -2.83 -20.69
CA TRP A 389 14.23 -2.48 -21.48
C TRP A 389 14.60 -1.90 -22.84
N GLN A 390 15.61 -1.01 -22.89
CA GLN A 390 16.08 -0.40 -24.12
C GLN A 390 16.57 -1.47 -25.12
N GLU A 391 17.48 -2.34 -24.70
CA GLU A 391 18.03 -3.41 -25.52
C GLU A 391 16.93 -4.36 -26.04
N ARG A 392 15.99 -4.73 -25.15
CA ARG A 392 14.90 -5.64 -25.53
C ARG A 392 13.90 -4.99 -26.47
N LEU A 393 13.50 -3.73 -26.22
CA LEU A 393 12.60 -3.02 -27.13
C LEU A 393 13.24 -2.81 -28.51
N GLN A 394 14.52 -2.44 -28.56
CA GLN A 394 15.23 -2.32 -29.82
C GLN A 394 15.26 -3.65 -30.60
N ALA A 395 15.54 -4.75 -29.90
CA ALA A 395 15.57 -6.08 -30.51
C ALA A 395 14.19 -6.53 -31.02
N PHE A 396 13.15 -6.42 -30.17
CA PHE A 396 11.80 -6.91 -30.51
C PHE A 396 11.00 -6.00 -31.43
N LEU A 397 11.39 -4.73 -31.55
CA LEU A 397 10.77 -3.81 -32.53
C LEU A 397 11.64 -3.58 -33.78
N GLY A 398 12.86 -4.14 -33.82
CA GLY A 398 13.76 -3.96 -34.96
C GLY A 398 14.18 -2.50 -35.18
N VAL A 399 14.27 -1.68 -34.11
CA VAL A 399 14.48 -0.23 -34.22
C VAL A 399 15.84 0.20 -33.68
N GLY A 400 16.40 1.26 -34.28
CA GLY A 400 17.67 1.85 -33.85
C GLY A 400 17.55 2.76 -32.61
N GLN A 401 18.69 3.34 -32.21
CA GLN A 401 18.82 4.21 -31.05
C GLN A 401 17.96 5.50 -31.08
N GLY A 402 17.53 5.97 -32.24
CA GLY A 402 16.72 7.19 -32.40
C GLY A 402 15.23 7.01 -32.12
N VAL A 403 14.77 5.79 -31.81
CA VAL A 403 13.35 5.49 -31.55
C VAL A 403 13.10 5.22 -30.06
N VAL A 404 14.06 4.61 -29.38
CA VAL A 404 13.96 4.26 -27.97
C VAL A 404 14.85 5.15 -27.13
N GLY A 405 14.23 6.10 -26.39
CA GLY A 405 14.91 7.01 -25.49
C GLY A 405 14.95 6.54 -24.03
N THR A 406 15.74 7.24 -23.20
CA THR A 406 15.87 6.90 -21.79
C THR A 406 15.91 8.14 -20.90
N ILE A 407 15.26 8.07 -19.73
CA ILE A 407 15.22 9.13 -18.72
C ILE A 407 15.55 8.51 -17.35
N GLY A 408 16.73 8.82 -16.82
CA GLY A 408 17.17 8.29 -15.52
C GLY A 408 18.69 8.18 -15.42
N GLY A 409 19.19 7.91 -14.20
CA GLY A 409 20.63 7.77 -13.96
C GLY A 409 21.43 9.05 -14.24
N GLY A 410 20.83 10.24 -14.07
CA GLY A 410 21.48 11.53 -14.34
C GLY A 410 21.48 11.93 -15.82
N LYS A 411 20.83 11.19 -16.71
CA LYS A 411 20.72 11.48 -18.13
C LYS A 411 19.25 11.48 -18.57
N ALA A 412 18.89 12.43 -19.44
CA ALA A 412 17.57 12.48 -20.07
C ALA A 412 17.77 12.65 -21.60
N LYS A 413 17.38 11.64 -22.35
CA LYS A 413 17.41 11.63 -23.80
C LYS A 413 16.09 11.08 -24.34
N PRO A 414 14.97 11.79 -24.12
CA PRO A 414 13.69 11.37 -24.66
C PRO A 414 13.66 11.53 -26.17
N THR A 415 12.96 10.62 -26.84
CA THR A 415 12.71 10.69 -28.30
C THR A 415 11.30 11.18 -28.60
N GLY A 416 10.39 11.12 -27.62
CA GLY A 416 8.96 11.36 -27.81
C GLY A 416 8.21 10.24 -28.51
N LYS A 417 8.92 9.16 -28.91
CA LYS A 417 8.33 7.96 -29.57
C LYS A 417 8.14 6.83 -28.56
N ILE A 418 9.22 6.20 -28.14
CA ILE A 418 9.22 5.20 -27.10
C ILE A 418 10.27 5.58 -26.08
N ASP A 419 9.87 5.95 -24.90
CA ASP A 419 10.79 6.40 -23.86
C ASP A 419 10.66 5.56 -22.60
N ILE A 420 11.78 5.21 -22.01
CA ILE A 420 11.86 4.44 -20.77
C ILE A 420 12.33 5.37 -19.68
N ALA A 421 11.56 5.49 -18.61
CA ALA A 421 11.85 6.43 -17.53
C ALA A 421 11.90 5.75 -16.17
N VAL A 422 12.89 6.12 -15.36
CA VAL A 422 12.89 5.80 -13.93
C VAL A 422 11.94 6.77 -13.23
N MET A 423 10.95 6.24 -12.49
CA MET A 423 9.89 7.04 -11.88
C MET A 423 10.42 8.16 -10.97
N GLN A 424 11.48 7.90 -10.19
CA GLN A 424 12.12 8.91 -9.36
C GLN A 424 12.75 10.06 -10.15
N SER A 425 13.04 9.85 -11.45
CA SER A 425 13.54 10.91 -12.33
C SER A 425 12.42 11.77 -12.92
N LEU A 426 11.19 11.30 -12.87
CA LEU A 426 10.00 12.03 -13.32
C LEU A 426 9.27 12.77 -12.21
N SER A 427 9.52 12.44 -10.94
CA SER A 427 8.91 13.10 -9.79
C SER A 427 10.00 13.58 -8.83
N ARG A 428 10.08 14.88 -8.61
CA ARG A 428 11.08 15.50 -7.75
C ARG A 428 10.42 16.55 -6.85
N GLN A 429 10.59 16.43 -5.54
CA GLN A 429 10.03 17.38 -4.54
C GLN A 429 8.50 17.58 -4.67
N GLY A 430 7.76 16.55 -5.08
CA GLY A 430 6.32 16.63 -5.28
C GLY A 430 5.88 17.13 -6.66
N GLU A 431 6.79 17.66 -7.48
CA GLU A 431 6.49 18.05 -8.85
C GLU A 431 6.76 16.89 -9.83
N VAL A 432 5.83 16.70 -10.76
CA VAL A 432 5.93 15.70 -11.83
C VAL A 432 6.34 16.40 -13.14
N ASN A 433 7.32 15.81 -13.83
CA ASN A 433 7.77 16.31 -15.11
C ASN A 433 6.61 16.35 -16.14
N PRO A 434 6.35 17.51 -16.79
CA PRO A 434 5.27 17.66 -17.78
C PRO A 434 5.34 16.68 -18.94
N LEU A 435 6.50 16.16 -19.26
CA LEU A 435 6.72 15.18 -20.34
C LEU A 435 5.75 13.99 -20.26
N VAL A 436 5.30 13.60 -19.06
CA VAL A 436 4.37 12.47 -18.88
C VAL A 436 3.00 12.68 -19.54
N GLU A 437 2.67 13.92 -19.89
CA GLU A 437 1.40 14.29 -20.52
C GLU A 437 1.39 14.01 -22.03
N ASN A 438 2.57 13.81 -22.65
CA ASN A 438 2.78 13.77 -24.08
C ASN A 438 2.79 12.36 -24.69
N TYR A 439 2.36 11.34 -23.95
CA TYR A 439 2.30 9.97 -24.44
C TYR A 439 0.88 9.44 -24.45
N GLY A 440 0.51 8.73 -25.53
CA GLY A 440 -0.79 8.10 -25.64
C GLY A 440 -0.88 6.78 -24.88
N GLN A 441 0.27 6.12 -24.65
CA GLN A 441 0.36 4.88 -23.89
C GLN A 441 1.39 4.98 -22.77
N VAL A 442 1.03 4.48 -21.59
CA VAL A 442 1.93 4.31 -20.44
C VAL A 442 1.95 2.84 -20.03
N ILE A 443 3.15 2.26 -19.95
CA ILE A 443 3.37 0.91 -19.45
C ILE A 443 4.16 0.98 -18.14
N VAL A 444 3.65 0.39 -17.08
CA VAL A 444 4.29 0.37 -15.76
C VAL A 444 4.83 -1.02 -15.49
N ASP A 445 6.15 -1.15 -15.50
CA ASP A 445 6.80 -2.42 -15.19
C ASP A 445 6.87 -2.63 -13.67
N GLU A 446 6.61 -3.90 -13.27
CA GLU A 446 6.55 -4.32 -11.87
C GLU A 446 5.76 -3.34 -11.00
N CYS A 447 4.53 -3.04 -11.43
CA CYS A 447 3.68 -2.00 -10.83
C CYS A 447 3.41 -2.20 -9.32
N HIS A 448 3.71 -3.37 -8.76
CA HIS A 448 3.63 -3.64 -7.32
C HIS A 448 4.82 -3.10 -6.52
N HIS A 449 5.97 -2.80 -7.14
CA HIS A 449 7.17 -2.28 -6.46
C HIS A 449 7.17 -0.76 -6.29
N VAL A 450 6.23 -0.07 -6.86
CA VAL A 450 6.27 1.39 -6.94
C VAL A 450 5.87 2.02 -5.62
N GLY A 451 6.66 2.99 -5.15
CA GLY A 451 6.29 3.84 -4.02
C GLY A 451 4.97 4.55 -4.31
N ALA A 452 3.95 4.35 -3.45
CA ALA A 452 2.58 4.77 -3.72
C ALA A 452 2.45 6.25 -4.12
N VAL A 453 3.19 7.14 -3.49
CA VAL A 453 3.08 8.60 -3.69
C VAL A 453 3.58 9.06 -5.06
N SER A 454 4.80 8.67 -5.46
CA SER A 454 5.36 9.10 -6.76
C SER A 454 4.63 8.48 -7.94
N PHE A 455 4.21 7.22 -7.80
CA PHE A 455 3.44 6.50 -8.81
C PHE A 455 2.07 7.15 -9.03
N ASP A 456 1.34 7.37 -7.94
CA ASP A 456 0.04 8.03 -7.97
C ASP A 456 0.13 9.42 -8.62
N ALA A 457 1.13 10.23 -8.23
CA ALA A 457 1.35 11.55 -8.80
C ALA A 457 1.64 11.53 -10.32
N ILE A 458 2.53 10.62 -10.77
CA ILE A 458 2.87 10.48 -12.19
C ILE A 458 1.64 10.08 -13.02
N LEU A 459 0.90 9.08 -12.57
CA LEU A 459 -0.26 8.59 -13.31
C LEU A 459 -1.44 9.55 -13.25
N LYS A 460 -1.66 10.28 -12.16
CA LYS A 460 -2.65 11.35 -12.09
C LYS A 460 -2.37 12.50 -13.04
N ARG A 461 -1.09 12.78 -13.34
CA ARG A 461 -0.72 13.81 -14.29
C ARG A 461 -0.79 13.34 -15.75
N SER A 462 -0.56 12.06 -16.01
CA SER A 462 -0.57 11.51 -17.37
C SER A 462 -1.95 11.61 -18.02
N LYS A 463 -2.01 12.12 -19.25
CA LYS A 463 -3.23 12.19 -20.07
C LYS A 463 -3.43 10.97 -20.97
N ALA A 464 -2.52 10.00 -20.90
CA ALA A 464 -2.53 8.82 -21.77
C ALA A 464 -3.87 8.08 -21.75
N LYS A 465 -4.39 7.79 -22.92
CA LYS A 465 -5.60 6.97 -23.07
C LYS A 465 -5.34 5.53 -22.63
N TYR A 466 -4.14 4.99 -22.95
CA TYR A 466 -3.80 3.59 -22.71
C TYR A 466 -2.83 3.46 -21.54
N VAL A 467 -3.24 2.77 -20.48
CA VAL A 467 -2.39 2.52 -19.31
C VAL A 467 -2.35 1.04 -18.98
N ARG A 468 -1.14 0.48 -18.89
CA ARG A 468 -0.88 -0.93 -18.64
C ARG A 468 0.03 -1.13 -17.44
N GLY A 469 -0.45 -1.89 -16.45
CA GLY A 469 0.39 -2.41 -15.37
C GLY A 469 0.89 -3.81 -15.74
N LEU A 470 2.18 -4.08 -15.53
CA LEU A 470 2.77 -5.40 -15.66
C LEU A 470 3.25 -5.85 -14.28
N THR A 471 2.89 -7.06 -13.86
CA THR A 471 3.34 -7.60 -12.57
C THR A 471 3.33 -9.13 -12.58
N ALA A 472 4.23 -9.73 -11.80
CA ALA A 472 4.14 -11.15 -11.48
C ALA A 472 3.15 -11.42 -10.34
N THR A 473 3.04 -10.47 -9.42
CA THR A 473 2.15 -10.54 -8.27
C THR A 473 1.51 -9.19 -8.04
N PRO A 474 0.18 -9.09 -8.05
CA PRO A 474 -0.49 -7.81 -7.82
C PRO A 474 -0.57 -7.42 -6.34
N ILE A 475 0.18 -8.09 -5.46
CA ILE A 475 0.17 -7.89 -4.01
C ILE A 475 1.35 -7.02 -3.61
N ARG A 476 1.09 -5.99 -2.80
CA ARG A 476 2.11 -5.12 -2.22
C ARG A 476 2.42 -5.51 -0.78
N ARG A 477 3.69 -5.33 -0.37
CA ARG A 477 4.15 -5.61 1.00
C ARG A 477 3.47 -4.73 2.06
N ASP A 478 3.11 -3.51 1.70
CA ASP A 478 2.42 -2.54 2.55
C ASP A 478 0.89 -2.68 2.54
N GLY A 479 0.35 -3.59 1.72
CA GLY A 479 -1.08 -3.81 1.56
C GLY A 479 -1.80 -2.72 0.74
N GLN A 480 -1.07 -1.78 0.15
CA GLN A 480 -1.65 -0.69 -0.64
C GLN A 480 -1.85 -1.06 -2.13
N GLN A 481 -2.00 -2.34 -2.45
CA GLN A 481 -2.26 -2.80 -3.82
C GLN A 481 -3.49 -2.18 -4.49
N PRO A 482 -4.57 -1.73 -3.79
CA PRO A 482 -5.69 -1.09 -4.47
C PRO A 482 -5.30 0.14 -5.30
N ILE A 483 -4.22 0.86 -4.94
CA ILE A 483 -3.71 2.00 -5.72
C ILE A 483 -3.28 1.58 -7.12
N ILE A 484 -2.73 0.38 -7.28
CA ILE A 484 -2.33 -0.16 -8.59
C ILE A 484 -3.57 -0.25 -9.49
N PHE A 485 -4.65 -0.83 -8.97
CA PHE A 485 -5.88 -1.02 -9.73
C PHE A 485 -6.62 0.30 -9.97
N MET A 486 -6.57 1.22 -9.00
CA MET A 486 -7.13 2.57 -9.19
C MET A 486 -6.42 3.35 -10.30
N GLN A 487 -5.12 3.16 -10.49
CA GLN A 487 -4.34 3.88 -11.50
C GLN A 487 -4.20 3.13 -12.83
N CYS A 488 -3.94 1.83 -12.80
CA CYS A 488 -3.72 1.04 -14.03
C CYS A 488 -4.99 0.35 -14.54
N GLY A 489 -6.05 0.29 -13.75
CA GLY A 489 -7.25 -0.50 -14.04
C GLY A 489 -7.21 -1.91 -13.43
N PRO A 490 -8.31 -2.67 -13.53
CA PRO A 490 -8.40 -4.02 -13.00
C PRO A 490 -7.48 -5.01 -13.74
N ILE A 491 -7.32 -6.20 -13.18
CA ILE A 491 -6.61 -7.30 -13.88
C ILE A 491 -7.45 -7.70 -15.09
N ARG A 492 -6.90 -7.51 -16.30
CA ARG A 492 -7.54 -7.87 -17.56
C ARG A 492 -7.12 -9.24 -18.07
N TYR A 493 -5.93 -9.68 -17.69
CA TYR A 493 -5.43 -10.99 -18.07
C TYR A 493 -4.52 -11.55 -16.97
N THR A 494 -4.76 -12.83 -16.63
CA THR A 494 -3.88 -13.59 -15.73
C THR A 494 -3.29 -14.74 -16.54
N ALA A 495 -1.97 -14.69 -16.74
CA ALA A 495 -1.28 -15.73 -17.49
C ALA A 495 -1.09 -16.99 -16.63
N ALA A 496 -1.35 -18.15 -17.21
CA ALA A 496 -0.98 -19.43 -16.66
C ALA A 496 0.56 -19.57 -16.63
N LYS A 497 1.07 -20.57 -15.90
CA LYS A 497 2.48 -20.92 -15.96
C LYS A 497 2.82 -21.37 -17.39
N PRO A 498 4.03 -21.01 -17.93
CA PRO A 498 4.45 -21.48 -19.24
C PRO A 498 4.46 -23.01 -19.31
N VAL A 499 4.05 -23.57 -20.45
CA VAL A 499 3.97 -25.03 -20.69
C VAL A 499 5.35 -25.71 -20.59
N GLY A 500 6.44 -24.98 -20.88
CA GLY A 500 7.84 -25.44 -20.76
C GLY A 500 8.51 -25.20 -19.42
N ALA A 501 7.76 -24.75 -18.39
CA ALA A 501 8.34 -24.63 -17.04
C ALA A 501 8.62 -26.03 -16.46
N PRO A 502 9.69 -26.20 -15.64
CA PRO A 502 10.00 -27.46 -15.01
C PRO A 502 8.78 -28.06 -14.30
N HIS A 503 8.48 -29.33 -14.60
CA HIS A 503 7.28 -29.99 -14.06
C HIS A 503 7.45 -30.49 -12.64
N ASP A 504 8.67 -30.90 -12.28
CA ASP A 504 9.00 -31.36 -10.93
C ASP A 504 9.54 -30.18 -10.09
N LEU A 505 8.67 -29.66 -9.25
CA LEU A 505 8.97 -28.59 -8.32
C LEU A 505 8.92 -29.13 -6.89
N GLU A 506 10.07 -29.21 -6.24
CA GLU A 506 10.22 -29.81 -4.91
C GLU A 506 10.74 -28.80 -3.90
N VAL A 507 10.19 -28.85 -2.69
CA VAL A 507 10.75 -28.18 -1.51
C VAL A 507 11.21 -29.23 -0.52
N LEU A 508 12.47 -29.14 -0.13
CA LEU A 508 13.08 -29.96 0.91
C LEU A 508 13.21 -29.14 2.20
N PRO A 509 12.29 -29.26 3.14
CA PRO A 509 12.46 -28.63 4.45
C PRO A 509 13.63 -29.27 5.20
N ARG A 510 14.39 -28.42 5.91
CA ARG A 510 15.47 -28.85 6.81
C ARG A 510 15.17 -28.29 8.19
N SER A 511 14.50 -29.09 9.00
CA SER A 511 14.07 -28.66 10.33
C SER A 511 15.21 -28.65 11.33
N ARG A 512 15.33 -27.52 12.03
CA ARG A 512 16.23 -27.30 13.13
C ARG A 512 15.46 -27.01 14.40
N PHE A 513 15.68 -27.80 15.42
CA PHE A 513 15.02 -27.69 16.72
C PHE A 513 15.85 -26.96 17.77
N ALA A 514 17.00 -26.39 17.37
CA ALA A 514 17.86 -25.64 18.29
C ALA A 514 17.06 -24.49 18.96
N ARG A 515 17.12 -24.47 20.29
CA ARG A 515 16.46 -23.41 21.07
C ARG A 515 17.14 -22.07 20.78
N ILE A 516 16.37 -21.09 20.43
CA ILE A 516 16.84 -19.71 20.26
C ILE A 516 16.70 -19.02 21.62
N ASP A 517 17.83 -18.64 22.22
CA ASP A 517 17.86 -17.99 23.52
C ASP A 517 17.55 -16.48 23.40
N LEU A 518 16.34 -16.19 22.92
CA LEU A 518 15.78 -14.85 22.79
C LEU A 518 14.35 -14.85 23.33
N PRO A 519 13.88 -13.72 23.90
CA PRO A 519 12.49 -13.56 24.29
C PRO A 519 11.52 -13.82 23.13
N THR A 520 10.34 -14.38 23.42
CA THR A 520 9.32 -14.69 22.39
C THR A 520 8.76 -13.47 21.67
N ASP A 521 8.95 -12.29 22.25
CA ASP A 521 8.60 -10.96 21.72
C ASP A 521 9.81 -10.21 21.13
N ALA A 522 10.96 -10.85 21.04
CA ALA A 522 12.17 -10.28 20.43
C ALA A 522 11.88 -9.75 19.01
N GLY A 523 12.50 -8.64 18.67
CA GLY A 523 12.39 -8.05 17.34
C GLY A 523 12.90 -9.00 16.26
N ILE A 524 12.22 -9.08 15.12
CA ILE A 524 12.59 -10.01 14.03
C ILE A 524 14.04 -9.80 13.54
N GLN A 525 14.58 -8.58 13.66
CA GLN A 525 15.96 -8.28 13.29
C GLN A 525 16.99 -8.92 14.24
N ASP A 526 16.64 -9.05 15.52
CA ASP A 526 17.49 -9.70 16.52
C ASP A 526 17.46 -11.20 16.31
N VAL A 527 16.29 -11.76 16.00
CA VAL A 527 16.15 -13.17 15.62
C VAL A 527 17.00 -13.47 14.38
N PHE A 528 16.95 -12.65 13.34
CA PHE A 528 17.76 -12.83 12.12
C PHE A 528 19.27 -12.65 12.39
N ARG A 529 19.65 -11.77 13.30
CA ARG A 529 21.05 -11.62 13.72
C ARG A 529 21.54 -12.87 14.43
N HIS A 530 20.70 -13.44 15.30
CA HIS A 530 21.01 -14.71 15.97
C HIS A 530 21.22 -15.83 14.96
N LEU A 531 20.29 -16.03 14.01
CA LEU A 531 20.42 -17.06 12.97
C LEU A 531 21.66 -16.88 12.09
N ALA A 532 22.03 -15.64 11.77
CA ALA A 532 23.20 -15.33 10.94
C ALA A 532 24.54 -15.64 11.66
N ASN A 533 24.53 -15.58 12.99
CA ASN A 533 25.70 -15.85 13.82
C ASN A 533 25.77 -17.31 14.32
N ASP A 534 24.75 -18.11 14.06
CA ASP A 534 24.74 -19.54 14.42
C ASP A 534 25.68 -20.32 13.48
N ARG A 535 26.84 -20.70 14.03
CA ARG A 535 27.88 -21.43 13.30
C ARG A 535 27.41 -22.82 12.87
N ALA A 536 26.71 -23.55 13.73
CA ALA A 536 26.21 -24.87 13.41
C ALA A 536 25.16 -24.82 12.29
N ARG A 537 24.37 -23.74 12.25
CA ARG A 537 23.43 -23.50 11.17
C ARG A 537 24.13 -23.16 9.85
N THR A 538 25.19 -22.37 9.91
CA THR A 538 26.00 -22.00 8.75
C THR A 538 26.70 -23.22 8.14
N GLU A 539 27.24 -24.12 8.97
CA GLU A 539 27.82 -25.38 8.51
C GLU A 539 26.76 -26.28 7.85
N ALA A 540 25.60 -26.47 8.46
CA ALA A 540 24.52 -27.25 7.86
C ALA A 540 24.07 -26.69 6.49
N ILE A 541 24.06 -25.35 6.32
CA ILE A 541 23.79 -24.72 5.01
C ILE A 541 24.93 -25.08 4.03
N ALA A 542 26.17 -25.02 4.46
CA ALA A 542 27.32 -25.36 3.61
C ALA A 542 27.32 -26.84 3.18
N ASP A 543 26.90 -27.74 4.06
CA ASP A 543 26.79 -29.19 3.75
C ASP A 543 25.72 -29.44 2.69
N GLU A 544 24.53 -28.87 2.82
CA GLU A 544 23.49 -28.97 1.80
C GLU A 544 23.93 -28.37 0.42
N VAL A 545 24.76 -27.32 0.45
CA VAL A 545 25.36 -26.77 -0.78
C VAL A 545 26.34 -27.70 -1.41
N ARG A 546 27.23 -28.35 -0.60
CA ARG A 546 28.20 -29.35 -1.07
C ARG A 546 27.50 -30.56 -1.67
N ASP A 547 26.46 -31.05 -1.02
CA ASP A 547 25.68 -32.20 -1.47
C ASP A 547 24.96 -31.90 -2.78
N ALA A 548 24.31 -30.73 -2.88
CA ALA A 548 23.66 -30.31 -4.11
C ALA A 548 24.67 -30.15 -5.26
N LEU A 549 25.85 -29.56 -4.99
CA LEU A 549 26.91 -29.44 -6.01
C LEU A 549 27.43 -30.79 -6.45
N GLY A 550 27.64 -31.73 -5.49
CA GLY A 550 28.04 -33.10 -5.77
C GLY A 550 27.04 -33.88 -6.62
N GLN A 551 25.76 -33.53 -6.57
CA GLN A 551 24.71 -34.02 -7.44
C GLN A 551 24.70 -33.36 -8.83
N GLY A 552 25.66 -32.50 -9.13
CA GLY A 552 25.74 -31.78 -10.43
C GLY A 552 24.79 -30.58 -10.56
N ARG A 553 24.26 -30.10 -9.44
CA ARG A 553 23.25 -29.02 -9.46
C ARG A 553 23.87 -27.61 -9.59
N LYS A 554 23.08 -26.68 -10.07
CA LYS A 554 23.43 -25.26 -10.23
C LYS A 554 22.71 -24.48 -9.12
N VAL A 555 23.46 -24.21 -8.05
CA VAL A 555 22.91 -23.77 -6.75
C VAL A 555 22.94 -22.27 -6.61
N LEU A 556 21.81 -21.69 -6.19
CA LEU A 556 21.68 -20.31 -5.73
C LEU A 556 21.45 -20.30 -4.21
N VAL A 557 22.37 -19.70 -3.46
CA VAL A 557 22.22 -19.52 -2.00
C VAL A 557 21.83 -18.09 -1.71
N LEU A 558 20.73 -17.89 -0.99
CA LEU A 558 20.22 -16.56 -0.66
C LEU A 558 20.22 -16.29 0.84
N THR A 559 20.80 -15.15 1.20
CA THR A 559 20.72 -14.58 2.55
C THR A 559 20.34 -13.10 2.48
N GLU A 560 19.82 -12.54 3.58
CA GLU A 560 19.48 -11.12 3.68
C GLU A 560 20.65 -10.27 4.24
N ARG A 561 21.72 -10.90 4.74
CA ARG A 561 22.82 -10.24 5.44
C ARG A 561 24.16 -10.55 4.80
N THR A 562 24.97 -9.50 4.59
CA THR A 562 26.34 -9.65 4.03
C THR A 562 27.28 -10.40 4.96
N GLU A 563 27.14 -10.20 6.28
CA GLU A 563 27.95 -10.92 7.29
C GLU A 563 27.69 -12.44 7.22
N HIS A 564 26.43 -12.84 7.06
CA HIS A 564 26.06 -14.25 6.88
C HIS A 564 26.53 -14.80 5.53
N LEU A 565 26.51 -13.96 4.48
CA LEU A 565 27.08 -14.34 3.18
C LEU A 565 28.58 -14.66 3.30
N ASP A 566 29.32 -13.79 4.00
CA ASP A 566 30.77 -13.98 4.24
C ASP A 566 31.04 -15.25 5.09
N ALA A 567 30.20 -15.53 6.10
CA ALA A 567 30.29 -16.73 6.92
C ALA A 567 30.04 -18.02 6.11
N ILE A 568 29.01 -18.03 5.24
CA ILE A 568 28.71 -19.17 4.36
C ILE A 568 29.86 -19.37 3.36
N LYS A 569 30.39 -18.28 2.79
CA LYS A 569 31.56 -18.35 1.92
C LYS A 569 32.75 -19.00 2.60
N ALA A 570 33.04 -18.59 3.84
CA ALA A 570 34.15 -19.17 4.63
C ALA A 570 33.89 -20.66 4.94
N ALA A 571 32.67 -21.06 5.26
CA ALA A 571 32.31 -22.47 5.47
C ALA A 571 32.40 -23.31 4.20
N LEU A 572 32.38 -22.72 3.02
CA LEU A 572 32.57 -23.35 1.71
C LEU A 572 34.02 -23.23 1.20
N ASP A 573 34.95 -22.84 2.05
CA ASP A 573 36.36 -22.77 1.63
C ASP A 573 36.87 -24.15 1.17
N GLY A 574 37.65 -24.13 0.08
CA GLY A 574 38.13 -25.38 -0.55
C GLY A 574 37.11 -26.11 -1.44
N LEU A 575 35.89 -25.53 -1.64
CA LEU A 575 34.92 -26.11 -2.58
C LEU A 575 35.36 -25.90 -4.03
N GLU A 576 35.33 -26.97 -4.83
CA GLU A 576 35.60 -26.92 -6.27
C GLU A 576 34.33 -27.29 -7.09
N PRO A 577 33.89 -26.47 -8.02
CA PRO A 577 34.39 -25.11 -8.35
C PRO A 577 34.10 -24.08 -7.27
N ALA A 578 34.97 -23.09 -7.15
CA ALA A 578 34.83 -22.02 -6.15
C ALA A 578 33.49 -21.26 -6.31
N PRO A 579 32.81 -20.89 -5.21
CA PRO A 579 31.57 -20.19 -5.28
C PRO A 579 31.70 -18.76 -5.85
N PHE A 580 30.79 -18.38 -6.75
CA PHE A 580 30.60 -17.00 -7.17
C PHE A 580 29.89 -16.22 -6.06
N VAL A 581 30.29 -14.98 -5.79
CA VAL A 581 29.71 -14.16 -4.70
C VAL A 581 29.21 -12.84 -5.23
N LEU A 582 27.90 -12.62 -5.15
CA LEU A 582 27.21 -11.42 -5.63
C LEU A 582 26.61 -10.63 -4.46
N HIS A 583 27.12 -9.44 -4.16
CA HIS A 583 26.64 -8.60 -3.07
C HIS A 583 26.64 -7.10 -3.41
N GLY A 584 25.90 -6.31 -2.61
CA GLY A 584 25.64 -4.89 -2.88
C GLY A 584 26.88 -3.98 -2.81
N ARG A 585 27.99 -4.42 -2.19
CA ARG A 585 29.24 -3.65 -2.10
C ARG A 585 30.09 -3.72 -3.38
N MET A 586 29.73 -4.57 -4.35
CA MET A 586 30.44 -4.68 -5.62
C MET A 586 30.18 -3.49 -6.52
N SER A 587 31.23 -2.99 -7.18
CA SER A 587 31.12 -2.00 -8.25
C SER A 587 30.38 -2.56 -9.47
N ARG A 588 29.83 -1.71 -10.31
CA ARG A 588 29.16 -2.12 -11.55
C ARG A 588 30.07 -2.97 -12.45
N LYS A 589 31.36 -2.63 -12.52
CA LYS A 589 32.36 -3.34 -13.34
C LYS A 589 32.61 -4.74 -12.81
N GLN A 590 32.80 -4.89 -11.48
CA GLN A 590 32.97 -6.20 -10.82
C GLN A 590 31.74 -7.10 -11.03
N ARG A 591 30.54 -6.54 -10.88
CA ARG A 591 29.29 -7.28 -11.08
C ARG A 591 29.13 -7.75 -12.53
N ALA A 592 29.45 -6.89 -13.51
CA ALA A 592 29.40 -7.23 -14.92
C ALA A 592 30.40 -8.33 -15.27
N ALA A 593 31.62 -8.27 -14.74
CA ALA A 593 32.63 -9.32 -14.92
C ALA A 593 32.16 -10.66 -14.33
N LEU A 594 31.62 -10.67 -13.11
CA LEU A 594 31.12 -11.90 -12.47
C LEU A 594 29.98 -12.55 -13.28
N VAL A 595 29.04 -11.73 -13.82
CA VAL A 595 27.96 -12.23 -14.67
C VAL A 595 28.53 -12.81 -15.97
N ALA A 596 29.50 -12.14 -16.58
CA ALA A 596 30.16 -12.64 -17.79
C ALA A 596 30.89 -13.97 -17.53
N ASP A 597 31.57 -14.11 -16.40
CA ASP A 597 32.24 -15.35 -16.00
C ASP A 597 31.23 -16.50 -15.79
N LEU A 598 30.09 -16.19 -15.13
CA LEU A 598 28.98 -17.14 -14.95
C LEU A 598 28.37 -17.59 -16.29
N ASP A 599 28.16 -16.67 -17.21
CA ASP A 599 27.54 -16.95 -18.51
C ASP A 599 28.50 -17.65 -19.48
N ALA A 600 29.82 -17.57 -19.23
CA ALA A 600 30.85 -18.29 -19.99
C ALA A 600 30.95 -19.76 -19.60
N LEU A 601 30.40 -20.18 -18.47
CA LEU A 601 30.41 -21.58 -18.06
C LEU A 601 29.53 -22.44 -18.98
N PRO A 602 29.94 -23.70 -19.25
CA PRO A 602 29.08 -24.65 -19.95
C PRO A 602 27.71 -24.77 -19.27
N PRO A 603 26.61 -24.88 -20.02
CA PRO A 603 25.26 -24.95 -19.45
C PRO A 603 25.07 -26.02 -18.38
N ASP A 604 25.75 -27.16 -18.51
CA ASP A 604 25.61 -28.31 -17.61
C ASP A 604 26.60 -28.30 -16.45
N ALA A 605 27.61 -27.41 -16.46
CA ALA A 605 28.61 -27.35 -15.41
C ALA A 605 27.99 -26.99 -14.04
N PRO A 606 28.28 -27.78 -12.97
CA PRO A 606 27.84 -27.46 -11.62
C PRO A 606 28.41 -26.11 -11.18
N ARG A 607 27.65 -25.35 -10.43
CA ARG A 607 28.09 -24.03 -9.94
C ARG A 607 27.33 -23.61 -8.69
N VAL A 608 27.98 -22.81 -7.89
CA VAL A 608 27.36 -22.18 -6.70
C VAL A 608 27.43 -20.68 -6.83
N LEU A 609 26.27 -20.01 -6.68
CA LEU A 609 26.16 -18.56 -6.59
C LEU A 609 25.64 -18.18 -5.19
N LEU A 610 26.47 -17.51 -4.41
CA LEU A 610 26.07 -16.91 -3.14
C LEU A 610 25.59 -15.48 -3.38
N SER A 611 24.40 -15.11 -2.91
CA SER A 611 23.92 -13.75 -3.13
C SER A 611 23.06 -13.23 -1.98
N THR A 612 22.98 -11.89 -1.88
CA THR A 612 21.96 -11.24 -1.07
C THR A 612 20.65 -11.17 -1.84
N GLY A 613 19.52 -11.45 -1.15
CA GLY A 613 18.20 -11.58 -1.77
C GLY A 613 17.79 -10.37 -2.59
N LYS A 614 18.14 -9.16 -2.15
CA LYS A 614 17.83 -7.92 -2.85
C LYS A 614 18.38 -7.84 -4.28
N LEU A 615 19.54 -8.41 -4.54
CA LEU A 615 20.17 -8.37 -5.87
C LEU A 615 19.59 -9.40 -6.83
N VAL A 616 19.26 -10.58 -6.32
CA VAL A 616 18.66 -11.64 -7.13
C VAL A 616 17.18 -11.36 -7.40
N GLY A 617 16.46 -10.79 -6.45
CA GLY A 617 15.04 -10.41 -6.64
C GLY A 617 14.82 -9.46 -7.81
N GLU A 618 15.79 -8.61 -8.11
CA GLU A 618 15.64 -7.50 -9.03
C GLU A 618 16.80 -7.43 -10.05
N GLY A 619 16.55 -7.94 -11.25
CA GLY A 619 17.41 -7.72 -12.42
C GLY A 619 18.52 -8.75 -12.67
N PHE A 620 18.81 -9.70 -11.76
CA PHE A 620 19.70 -10.80 -12.06
C PHE A 620 18.97 -11.93 -12.79
N ASP A 621 19.56 -12.44 -13.86
CA ASP A 621 18.98 -13.52 -14.68
C ASP A 621 20.09 -14.49 -15.08
N HIS A 622 19.99 -15.74 -14.62
CA HIS A 622 20.91 -16.83 -14.99
C HIS A 622 20.09 -18.11 -15.15
N PRO A 623 19.61 -18.42 -16.38
CA PRO A 623 18.66 -19.50 -16.64
C PRO A 623 19.10 -20.91 -16.18
N PRO A 624 20.37 -21.30 -16.16
CA PRO A 624 20.77 -22.65 -15.75
C PRO A 624 20.48 -23.01 -14.30
N LEU A 625 20.29 -22.05 -13.39
CA LEU A 625 20.05 -22.33 -11.95
C LEU A 625 18.81 -23.21 -11.74
N ASP A 626 18.98 -24.30 -10.99
CA ASP A 626 17.95 -25.32 -10.73
C ASP A 626 17.68 -25.56 -9.23
N THR A 627 18.57 -25.10 -8.35
CA THR A 627 18.46 -25.29 -6.91
C THR A 627 18.58 -23.97 -6.16
N LEU A 628 17.65 -23.72 -5.23
CA LEU A 628 17.66 -22.56 -4.34
C LEU A 628 17.85 -23.02 -2.89
N VAL A 629 18.87 -22.51 -2.21
CA VAL A 629 19.05 -22.66 -0.77
C VAL A 629 18.65 -21.36 -0.07
N LEU A 630 17.57 -21.40 0.71
CA LEU A 630 17.12 -20.26 1.52
C LEU A 630 17.88 -20.26 2.84
N ALA A 631 19.04 -19.61 2.85
CA ALA A 631 19.89 -19.49 4.04
C ALA A 631 19.29 -18.57 5.12
N MET A 632 18.32 -17.71 4.79
CA MET A 632 17.55 -16.90 5.75
C MET A 632 16.05 -16.98 5.45
N PRO A 633 15.20 -17.05 6.49
CA PRO A 633 13.77 -17.13 6.31
C PRO A 633 13.20 -15.87 5.63
N VAL A 634 12.34 -16.05 4.65
CA VAL A 634 11.53 -14.98 4.06
C VAL A 634 10.08 -15.17 4.45
N SER A 635 9.37 -14.08 4.73
CA SER A 635 7.98 -14.13 5.19
C SER A 635 6.97 -13.66 4.16
N TRP A 636 7.42 -12.93 3.14
CA TRP A 636 6.52 -12.32 2.17
C TRP A 636 6.43 -13.16 0.90
N LYS A 637 5.19 -13.49 0.51
CA LYS A 637 4.88 -14.31 -0.67
C LYS A 637 5.49 -13.77 -1.97
N GLY A 638 5.43 -12.44 -2.19
CA GLY A 638 6.00 -11.81 -3.38
C GLY A 638 7.52 -11.99 -3.50
N THR A 639 8.26 -11.86 -2.40
CA THR A 639 9.72 -12.10 -2.38
C THR A 639 10.03 -13.57 -2.69
N LEU A 640 9.30 -14.50 -2.07
CA LEU A 640 9.45 -15.92 -2.32
C LEU A 640 9.21 -16.27 -3.79
N GLN A 641 8.13 -15.73 -4.38
CA GLN A 641 7.81 -15.92 -5.80
C GLN A 641 8.88 -15.35 -6.73
N GLN A 642 9.49 -14.22 -6.38
CA GLN A 642 10.60 -13.64 -7.16
C GLN A 642 11.83 -14.54 -7.12
N TYR A 643 12.19 -15.07 -5.95
CA TYR A 643 13.35 -15.95 -5.79
C TYR A 643 13.13 -17.30 -6.48
N ALA A 644 12.01 -17.95 -6.22
CA ALA A 644 11.66 -19.21 -6.88
C ALA A 644 11.48 -19.03 -8.40
N GLY A 645 10.93 -17.88 -8.83
CA GLY A 645 10.74 -17.57 -10.24
C GLY A 645 12.04 -17.44 -11.06
N ARG A 646 13.20 -17.24 -10.39
CA ARG A 646 14.51 -17.29 -11.08
C ARG A 646 14.85 -18.71 -11.52
N LEU A 647 14.38 -19.69 -10.79
CA LEU A 647 14.59 -21.10 -11.11
C LEU A 647 13.60 -21.59 -12.19
N HIS A 648 12.47 -20.91 -12.40
CA HIS A 648 11.44 -21.29 -13.38
C HIS A 648 11.81 -20.89 -14.82
N ARG A 649 13.01 -20.33 -15.06
CA ARG A 649 13.48 -20.04 -16.41
C ARG A 649 13.67 -21.33 -17.19
N GLU A 650 13.13 -21.37 -18.40
CA GLU A 650 13.32 -22.46 -19.33
C GLU A 650 14.81 -22.60 -19.69
N HIS A 651 15.35 -23.79 -19.56
CA HIS A 651 16.70 -24.11 -19.98
C HIS A 651 16.78 -25.60 -20.31
N ALA A 652 17.47 -25.94 -21.40
CA ALA A 652 17.50 -27.30 -21.94
C ALA A 652 18.11 -28.33 -20.97
N SER A 653 18.99 -27.89 -20.05
CA SER A 653 19.61 -28.77 -19.04
C SER A 653 18.81 -28.94 -17.77
N LYS A 654 17.56 -28.41 -17.70
CA LYS A 654 16.78 -28.36 -16.46
C LYS A 654 15.59 -29.29 -16.54
N THR A 655 15.59 -30.33 -15.73
CA THR A 655 14.52 -31.33 -15.63
C THR A 655 13.61 -31.06 -14.41
N ASP A 656 14.18 -30.62 -13.31
CA ASP A 656 13.51 -30.35 -12.03
C ASP A 656 14.02 -29.06 -11.41
N VAL A 657 13.28 -28.57 -10.42
CA VAL A 657 13.66 -27.42 -9.59
C VAL A 657 13.50 -27.77 -8.12
N ARG A 658 14.53 -27.49 -7.34
CA ARG A 658 14.57 -27.79 -5.92
C ARG A 658 14.78 -26.54 -5.07
N ILE A 659 14.04 -26.45 -3.98
CA ILE A 659 14.23 -25.42 -2.94
C ILE A 659 14.58 -26.14 -1.64
N ILE A 660 15.71 -25.81 -1.06
CA ILE A 660 16.14 -26.26 0.27
C ILE A 660 15.81 -25.13 1.23
N ASP A 661 14.89 -25.37 2.16
CA ASP A 661 14.37 -24.35 3.07
C ASP A 661 14.68 -24.72 4.52
N PHE A 662 15.50 -23.92 5.18
CA PHE A 662 15.85 -24.14 6.59
C PHE A 662 14.72 -23.64 7.50
N VAL A 663 14.12 -24.58 8.23
CA VAL A 663 12.98 -24.36 9.12
C VAL A 663 13.46 -24.34 10.57
N ASP A 664 13.65 -23.14 11.09
CA ASP A 664 14.09 -22.94 12.47
C ASP A 664 12.88 -22.94 13.42
N ALA A 665 12.69 -24.03 14.19
CA ALA A 665 11.54 -24.22 15.08
C ALA A 665 11.69 -23.54 16.46
N GLY A 666 12.90 -23.02 16.78
CA GLY A 666 13.22 -22.50 18.11
C GLY A 666 12.55 -21.15 18.49
N HIS A 667 11.81 -20.51 17.58
CA HIS A 667 11.15 -19.23 17.87
C HIS A 667 9.78 -19.12 17.16
N PRO A 668 8.70 -18.67 17.85
CA PRO A 668 7.34 -18.63 17.28
C PRO A 668 7.19 -17.77 16.01
N ALA A 669 7.98 -16.70 15.88
CA ALA A 669 7.95 -15.86 14.68
C ALA A 669 8.45 -16.62 13.44
N LEU A 670 9.44 -17.50 13.58
CA LEU A 670 10.02 -18.29 12.48
C LEU A 670 9.03 -19.38 12.03
N LEU A 671 8.32 -20.02 12.95
CA LEU A 671 7.25 -20.97 12.63
C LEU A 671 6.14 -20.31 11.83
N ARG A 672 5.66 -19.11 12.25
CA ARG A 672 4.68 -18.34 11.47
C ARG A 672 5.20 -17.96 10.07
N MET A 673 6.49 -17.70 9.92
CA MET A 673 7.10 -17.45 8.61
C MET A 673 7.15 -18.72 7.77
N TRP A 674 7.42 -19.87 8.37
CA TRP A 674 7.37 -21.16 7.69
C TRP A 674 5.96 -21.49 7.18
N ASP A 675 4.94 -21.33 7.99
CA ASP A 675 3.54 -21.53 7.59
C ASP A 675 3.15 -20.69 6.37
N LYS A 676 3.63 -19.43 6.31
CA LYS A 676 3.43 -18.55 5.15
C LYS A 676 4.17 -19.04 3.92
N ARG A 677 5.41 -19.52 4.08
CA ARG A 677 6.20 -20.07 2.96
C ARG A 677 5.57 -21.33 2.39
N GLN A 678 5.12 -22.28 3.25
CA GLN A 678 4.44 -23.49 2.79
C GLN A 678 3.24 -23.18 1.90
N ARG A 679 2.38 -22.22 2.32
CA ARG A 679 1.25 -21.75 1.49
C ARG A 679 1.73 -21.15 0.18
N GLY A 680 2.80 -20.36 0.20
CA GLY A 680 3.43 -19.80 -0.99
C GLY A 680 3.95 -20.87 -1.96
N TYR A 681 4.61 -21.89 -1.45
CA TYR A 681 5.13 -23.02 -2.25
C TYR A 681 4.01 -23.79 -2.92
N ARG A 682 2.96 -24.15 -2.17
CA ARG A 682 1.79 -24.84 -2.74
C ARG A 682 1.08 -24.02 -3.81
N ALA A 683 0.95 -22.70 -3.61
CA ALA A 683 0.37 -21.78 -4.60
C ALA A 683 1.20 -21.70 -5.89
N MET A 684 2.53 -21.87 -5.79
CA MET A 684 3.43 -21.95 -6.93
C MET A 684 3.51 -23.35 -7.57
N GLY A 685 2.84 -24.37 -6.96
CA GLY A 685 2.80 -25.76 -7.44
C GLY A 685 3.99 -26.60 -7.02
N TYR A 686 4.74 -26.20 -5.98
CA TYR A 686 5.76 -27.05 -5.39
C TYR A 686 5.13 -28.12 -4.51
N LYS A 687 5.71 -29.32 -4.60
CA LYS A 687 5.49 -30.41 -3.64
C LYS A 687 6.42 -30.16 -2.46
N VAL A 688 5.86 -30.03 -1.27
CA VAL A 688 6.65 -29.92 -0.04
C VAL A 688 6.91 -31.34 0.45
N GLY A 689 8.15 -31.75 0.43
CA GLY A 689 8.61 -33.04 0.91
C GLY A 689 8.44 -33.19 2.43
N PRO A 690 8.60 -34.42 2.97
CA PRO A 690 8.62 -34.63 4.41
C PRO A 690 9.77 -33.86 5.04
N ASP A 691 9.56 -33.43 6.28
CA ASP A 691 10.62 -32.82 7.09
C ASP A 691 11.75 -33.83 7.31
N GLY A 692 12.90 -33.53 6.73
CA GLY A 692 14.14 -34.24 7.05
C GLY A 692 14.93 -33.45 8.12
N PRO A 693 15.55 -34.11 9.13
CA PRO A 693 16.47 -33.42 9.98
C PRO A 693 17.62 -32.85 9.13
N ALA A 694 18.06 -31.64 9.42
CA ALA A 694 19.35 -31.16 8.98
C ALA A 694 20.38 -31.91 9.84
N GLU A 695 21.10 -32.89 9.27
CA GLU A 695 22.19 -33.57 9.91
C GLU A 695 23.32 -32.64 10.33
#